data_8967c0f7ca68febb9bd0b28b36988b71
#
_entry.id   8967c0f7ca68febb9bd0b28b36988b71
#
_cell.length_a   1.000
_cell.length_b   1.000
_cell.length_c   1.000
_cell.angle_alpha   90.00
_cell.angle_beta   90.00
_cell.angle_gamma   90.00
#
_symmetry.space_group_name_H-M   'P 1'
#
loop_
_entity.id
_entity.type
_entity.pdbx_description
1 polymer ?
#
loop_
_entity_poly.entity_id
_entity_poly.type
_entity_poly.pdbx_seq_one_letter_code
_entity_poly.pdbx_strand_id
1 'polypeptide(L)'
;MGDAASVGEPPPAVGLGDVLRGLTVLEVSAGLAGAHCGHALADLGADVVVLRAPGAPPRRLDLGKRVVPLDPHAPRALEAVAAVAAHAALLVEERPADGWPAGAPLAPALLARFPRLRAVALTPYGLDGPKSGWPAHALQVYHAGGHAQLMPNDPLAPGGAEPAPLQAGAGWGEAQAGTLAALAALAALRDESSPRWLDCAKQEALTSLCWPEAVRHANEGVSPTRLAPKATIVGGMLPARDGHVQVAVREDAQWAALATLLGEPGWIDDPRFATRAARTANVVPIARLLARCTVRHEADWLHRRGRDLGVPIAAVHGLRALESDAGYAARGAWRTLRRADGHVRRVPRWDAQVVSPVRAAAGTVGDPEGDAGAAAGADGGSTMQPAAPTAPAPATPAAARTPFAPLAGVRVLDLGWVAMGPYAGYLLAALGADVIHVARPAAAIGGGVDLGAYNYGFDALNTGKTWVSIDLKRPRGAALARAIARRCDVVLDNFRPGVTGRLGLSAEALAALSPRLITLSATTCGHRAVGGPYPGYAPVFAALGGLAAATGEPGGPPVEVSHPVDFFAGSVAVLAIVAALRRRDATGAGTHVDLAAAEAVLWSLSDHALALQDGADGRRIGNGHPAIAPHGVWRCRGDNRWIAIVADTDVGFARLCAALGVAPLADDPRFSTAAARLAHREALDAALAAPIRAQDDRELAARLAGAGVAAHPSPVSADLCADPHLAERGALCERDAGAPGVRRFAAPPWRAAGGPRLRMRTRAGEDALRAVFEDLLGLPALEVAALREDATIAPR
;
A
#
# COMPACT_ATOMS: atom_id res chain seq x y z
N MET A 1 46.58 4.62 -28.80
CA MET A 1 46.14 5.82 -28.06
C MET A 1 44.87 6.28 -28.77
N GLY A 2 43.75 5.80 -28.34
CA GLY A 2 42.42 6.14 -28.86
C GLY A 2 41.63 6.78 -27.75
N ASP A 3 41.10 7.96 -28.04
CA ASP A 3 40.30 8.79 -27.13
C ASP A 3 39.13 8.02 -26.52
N ALA A 4 39.13 7.92 -25.21
CA ALA A 4 37.95 7.54 -24.44
C ALA A 4 37.01 8.75 -24.42
N ALA A 5 35.95 8.68 -25.25
CA ALA A 5 34.85 9.63 -25.17
C ALA A 5 34.28 9.64 -23.75
N SER A 6 34.38 10.76 -23.07
CA SER A 6 33.74 11.02 -21.75
C SER A 6 32.24 10.86 -21.93
N VAL A 7 31.69 9.80 -21.36
CA VAL A 7 30.24 9.67 -21.18
C VAL A 7 29.85 10.76 -20.20
N GLY A 8 29.23 11.83 -20.67
CA GLY A 8 28.74 12.93 -19.84
C GLY A 8 27.84 12.40 -18.74
N GLU A 9 27.99 12.90 -17.52
CA GLU A 9 27.09 12.60 -16.41
C GLU A 9 25.63 12.84 -16.84
N PRO A 10 24.73 11.88 -16.58
CA PRO A 10 23.33 12.10 -16.89
C PRO A 10 22.82 13.29 -16.08
N PRO A 11 21.95 14.14 -16.65
CA PRO A 11 21.42 15.30 -15.94
C PRO A 11 20.74 14.84 -14.66
N PRO A 12 20.80 15.65 -13.58
CA PRO A 12 20.21 15.28 -12.29
C PRO A 12 18.73 14.97 -12.48
N ALA A 13 18.29 13.84 -11.92
CA ALA A 13 16.88 13.42 -11.97
C ALA A 13 16.03 14.52 -11.32
N VAL A 14 15.13 15.12 -12.09
CA VAL A 14 14.16 16.10 -11.59
C VAL A 14 13.05 15.30 -10.91
N GLY A 15 13.11 15.17 -9.59
CA GLY A 15 12.17 14.43 -8.77
C GLY A 15 10.73 14.98 -8.82
N LEU A 16 9.79 14.27 -8.22
CA LEU A 16 8.42 14.75 -7.98
C LEU A 16 8.35 15.76 -6.81
N GLY A 17 9.46 16.05 -6.13
CA GLY A 17 9.54 16.84 -4.91
C GLY A 17 9.10 18.31 -4.99
N ASP A 18 8.71 18.80 -6.17
CA ASP A 18 8.23 20.17 -6.38
C ASP A 18 6.78 20.24 -6.89
N VAL A 19 6.11 19.10 -7.00
CA VAL A 19 4.74 19.00 -7.60
C VAL A 19 3.70 19.79 -6.81
N LEU A 20 3.90 19.94 -5.50
CA LEU A 20 3.02 20.71 -4.60
C LEU A 20 3.66 22.02 -4.13
N ARG A 21 4.77 22.46 -4.77
CA ARG A 21 5.39 23.74 -4.42
C ARG A 21 4.40 24.91 -4.50
N GLY A 22 4.35 25.74 -3.45
CA GLY A 22 3.42 26.86 -3.34
C GLY A 22 2.04 26.48 -2.79
N LEU A 23 1.77 25.21 -2.49
CA LEU A 23 0.56 24.80 -1.79
C LEU A 23 0.84 24.64 -0.30
N THR A 24 -0.03 25.25 0.53
CA THR A 24 -0.03 25.06 1.97
C THR A 24 -0.99 23.92 2.34
N VAL A 25 -0.52 23.01 3.19
CA VAL A 25 -1.31 21.93 3.80
C VAL A 25 -1.39 22.20 5.30
N LEU A 26 -2.59 22.25 5.84
CA LEU A 26 -2.82 22.31 7.28
C LEU A 26 -2.94 20.89 7.83
N GLU A 27 -2.03 20.51 8.73
CA GLU A 27 -2.07 19.21 9.42
C GLU A 27 -2.49 19.40 10.87
N VAL A 28 -3.62 18.78 11.22
CA VAL A 28 -4.12 18.67 12.60
C VAL A 28 -4.24 17.18 12.91
N SER A 29 -3.16 16.61 13.40
CA SER A 29 -3.09 15.18 13.64
C SER A 29 -2.41 14.87 14.97
N ALA A 30 -2.89 13.84 15.66
CA ALA A 30 -2.28 13.33 16.89
C ALA A 30 -1.47 12.05 16.65
N GLY A 31 -1.86 11.25 15.66
CA GLY A 31 -1.31 9.95 15.36
C GLY A 31 -0.23 9.95 14.27
N LEU A 32 0.30 8.75 14.04
CA LEU A 32 1.35 8.52 13.03
C LEU A 32 0.79 8.55 11.59
N ALA A 33 -0.48 8.17 11.37
CA ALA A 33 -1.06 8.13 10.03
C ALA A 33 -1.19 9.53 9.42
N GLY A 34 -1.71 10.49 10.18
CA GLY A 34 -1.79 11.89 9.74
C GLY A 34 -0.41 12.50 9.55
N ALA A 35 0.53 12.21 10.47
CA ALA A 35 1.92 12.65 10.34
C ALA A 35 2.58 12.08 9.08
N HIS A 36 2.32 10.80 8.74
CA HIS A 36 2.84 10.16 7.53
C HIS A 36 2.16 10.72 6.26
N CYS A 37 0.85 11.01 6.31
CA CYS A 37 0.15 11.69 5.23
C CYS A 37 0.79 13.06 4.94
N GLY A 38 0.98 13.89 5.98
CA GLY A 38 1.67 15.18 5.84
C GLY A 38 3.12 15.04 5.37
N HIS A 39 3.84 13.98 5.80
CA HIS A 39 5.20 13.68 5.33
C HIS A 39 5.23 13.37 3.83
N ALA A 40 4.29 12.54 3.34
CA ALA A 40 4.16 12.24 1.91
C ALA A 40 3.90 13.50 1.07
N LEU A 41 3.06 14.41 1.56
CA LEU A 41 2.78 15.68 0.88
C LEU A 41 3.96 16.67 0.93
N ALA A 42 4.71 16.69 2.05
CA ALA A 42 5.95 17.45 2.17
C ALA A 42 7.04 16.94 1.22
N ASP A 43 7.12 15.61 1.00
CA ASP A 43 8.02 15.00 0.02
C ASP A 43 7.72 15.46 -1.41
N LEU A 44 6.48 15.82 -1.70
CA LEU A 44 6.03 16.39 -2.96
C LEU A 44 6.17 17.93 -3.03
N GLY A 45 6.75 18.57 -2.00
CA GLY A 45 7.06 20.00 -1.97
C GLY A 45 5.98 20.89 -1.37
N ALA A 46 4.96 20.35 -0.70
CA ALA A 46 3.98 21.15 0.02
C ALA A 46 4.59 21.84 1.26
N ASP A 47 4.15 23.07 1.55
CA ASP A 47 4.37 23.71 2.85
C ASP A 47 3.38 23.16 3.88
N VAL A 48 3.81 22.15 4.64
CA VAL A 48 2.96 21.50 5.63
C VAL A 48 3.06 22.23 6.96
N VAL A 49 1.95 22.83 7.40
CA VAL A 49 1.82 23.52 8.68
C VAL A 49 1.15 22.58 9.69
N VAL A 50 1.89 22.17 10.71
CA VAL A 50 1.42 21.27 11.77
C VAL A 50 1.02 22.08 13.00
N LEU A 51 -0.22 21.91 13.47
CA LEU A 51 -0.66 22.50 14.73
C LEU A 51 -0.41 21.53 15.89
N ARG A 52 0.27 21.99 16.94
CA ARG A 52 0.66 21.19 18.10
C ARG A 52 0.34 21.91 19.41
N ALA A 53 -0.12 21.15 20.40
CA ALA A 53 -0.29 21.70 21.74
C ALA A 53 1.06 22.23 22.30
N PRO A 54 1.07 23.38 22.99
CA PRO A 54 2.28 23.90 23.61
C PRO A 54 2.89 22.89 24.58
N GLY A 55 4.22 22.69 24.51
CA GLY A 55 4.90 21.71 25.35
C GLY A 55 4.73 20.24 24.93
N ALA A 56 3.91 19.92 23.95
CA ALA A 56 3.84 18.55 23.40
C ALA A 56 5.21 18.17 22.78
N PRO A 57 5.70 16.95 23.03
CA PRO A 57 6.97 16.51 22.46
C PRO A 57 6.89 16.51 20.92
N PRO A 58 7.95 16.95 20.22
CA PRO A 58 7.96 16.96 18.77
C PRO A 58 7.86 15.53 18.24
N ARG A 59 7.01 15.33 17.22
CA ARG A 59 6.98 14.07 16.50
C ARG A 59 8.14 14.03 15.50
N ARG A 60 8.68 12.84 15.25
CA ARG A 60 9.79 12.67 14.32
C ARG A 60 9.43 13.08 12.89
N LEU A 61 8.21 12.73 12.44
CA LEU A 61 7.71 13.09 11.12
C LEU A 61 7.26 14.56 10.99
N ASP A 62 7.41 15.41 12.05
CA ASP A 62 7.30 16.85 11.91
C ASP A 62 8.57 17.46 11.26
N LEU A 63 9.62 16.66 11.12
CA LEU A 63 10.85 17.07 10.43
C LEU A 63 10.58 17.45 8.97
N GLY A 64 11.01 18.65 8.58
CA GLY A 64 10.74 19.21 7.25
C GLY A 64 9.39 19.91 7.12
N LYS A 65 8.61 20.01 8.21
CA LYS A 65 7.34 20.72 8.28
C LYS A 65 7.46 21.97 9.17
N ARG A 66 6.53 22.87 9.05
CA ARG A 66 6.42 24.08 9.89
C ARG A 66 5.50 23.82 11.07
N VAL A 67 6.05 23.68 12.26
CA VAL A 67 5.30 23.43 13.49
C VAL A 67 4.86 24.74 14.12
N VAL A 68 3.57 24.90 14.39
CA VAL A 68 2.98 26.06 15.04
C VAL A 68 2.34 25.61 16.36
N PRO A 69 2.80 26.16 17.51
CA PRO A 69 2.19 25.83 18.80
C PRO A 69 0.78 26.43 18.89
N LEU A 70 -0.21 25.60 19.23
CA LEU A 70 -1.59 26.03 19.42
C LEU A 70 -2.23 25.16 20.49
N ASP A 71 -2.73 25.80 21.55
CA ASP A 71 -3.54 25.11 22.57
C ASP A 71 -4.94 24.84 21.99
N PRO A 72 -5.32 23.57 21.79
CA PRO A 72 -6.61 23.21 21.24
C PRO A 72 -7.79 23.59 22.15
N HIS A 73 -7.55 23.81 23.45
CA HIS A 73 -8.56 24.19 24.44
C HIS A 73 -8.61 25.71 24.69
N ALA A 74 -7.75 26.50 24.02
CA ALA A 74 -7.79 27.96 24.15
C ALA A 74 -9.10 28.55 23.59
N PRO A 75 -9.67 29.62 24.20
CA PRO A 75 -10.96 30.21 23.79
C PRO A 75 -11.01 30.62 22.30
N ARG A 76 -9.88 30.88 21.67
CA ARG A 76 -9.76 31.29 20.25
C ARG A 76 -9.05 30.28 19.38
N ALA A 77 -8.95 29.01 19.81
CA ALA A 77 -8.23 28.00 19.06
C ALA A 77 -8.77 27.81 17.62
N LEU A 78 -10.10 27.80 17.47
CA LEU A 78 -10.73 27.66 16.15
C LEU A 78 -10.46 28.86 15.22
N GLU A 79 -10.35 30.08 15.76
CA GLU A 79 -9.99 31.27 14.98
C GLU A 79 -8.54 31.20 14.50
N ALA A 80 -7.62 30.73 15.36
CA ALA A 80 -6.23 30.52 15.00
C ALA A 80 -6.07 29.43 13.91
N VAL A 81 -6.80 28.31 14.04
CA VAL A 81 -6.88 27.27 12.99
C VAL A 81 -7.42 27.87 11.69
N ALA A 82 -8.49 28.65 11.76
CA ALA A 82 -9.12 29.28 10.61
C ALA A 82 -8.18 30.30 9.90
N ALA A 83 -7.32 30.99 10.64
CA ALA A 83 -6.34 31.90 10.06
C ALA A 83 -5.32 31.14 9.17
N VAL A 84 -4.87 29.95 9.58
CA VAL A 84 -4.00 29.09 8.76
C VAL A 84 -4.79 28.49 7.60
N ALA A 85 -6.01 27.99 7.87
CA ALA A 85 -6.87 27.36 6.88
C ALA A 85 -7.27 28.29 5.72
N ALA A 86 -7.33 29.61 5.96
CA ALA A 86 -7.59 30.62 4.93
C ALA A 86 -6.56 30.61 3.77
N HIS A 87 -5.35 30.12 4.03
CA HIS A 87 -4.26 30.03 3.07
C HIS A 87 -3.95 28.57 2.65
N ALA A 88 -4.63 27.59 3.25
CA ALA A 88 -4.40 26.18 2.96
C ALA A 88 -5.28 25.70 1.79
N ALA A 89 -4.69 24.85 0.93
CA ALA A 89 -5.42 24.13 -0.10
C ALA A 89 -6.03 22.82 0.46
N LEU A 90 -5.41 22.26 1.51
CA LEU A 90 -5.79 20.97 2.09
C LEU A 90 -5.70 21.01 3.62
N LEU A 91 -6.69 20.39 4.27
CA LEU A 91 -6.67 20.00 5.68
C LEU A 91 -6.46 18.49 5.78
N VAL A 92 -5.44 18.06 6.49
CA VAL A 92 -5.27 16.69 6.97
C VAL A 92 -5.70 16.64 8.43
N GLU A 93 -6.83 15.99 8.71
CA GLU A 93 -7.37 15.88 10.06
C GLU A 93 -7.31 14.43 10.54
N GLU A 94 -6.46 14.15 11.53
CA GLU A 94 -6.48 12.89 12.27
C GLU A 94 -6.86 13.17 13.71
N ARG A 95 -8.00 12.59 14.14
CA ARG A 95 -8.57 12.92 15.44
C ARG A 95 -7.89 12.18 16.57
N PRO A 96 -7.46 12.90 17.61
CA PRO A 96 -7.13 12.31 18.90
C PRO A 96 -8.38 11.71 19.54
N ALA A 97 -8.21 10.77 20.47
CA ALA A 97 -9.31 10.18 21.25
C ALA A 97 -10.17 11.22 21.95
N ASP A 98 -9.57 12.30 22.43
CA ASP A 98 -10.18 13.39 23.21
C ASP A 98 -10.76 14.52 22.34
N GLY A 99 -10.42 14.56 21.05
CA GLY A 99 -10.93 15.55 20.08
C GLY A 99 -10.43 16.98 20.30
N TRP A 100 -10.50 17.79 19.27
CA TRP A 100 -10.48 19.24 19.34
C TRP A 100 -11.80 19.72 19.98
N PRO A 101 -11.86 20.95 20.53
CA PRO A 101 -12.89 21.36 21.48
C PRO A 101 -14.26 20.76 21.14
N ALA A 102 -14.90 20.10 22.11
CA ALA A 102 -16.20 19.44 22.01
C ALA A 102 -16.29 18.21 21.10
N GLY A 103 -15.16 17.59 20.67
CA GLY A 103 -15.18 16.32 19.93
C GLY A 103 -15.67 16.38 18.47
N ALA A 104 -16.06 17.57 17.96
CA ALA A 104 -16.53 17.74 16.59
C ALA A 104 -15.37 17.83 15.59
N PRO A 105 -15.51 17.29 14.34
CA PRO A 105 -14.50 17.48 13.31
C PRO A 105 -14.34 18.96 12.94
N LEU A 106 -13.11 19.38 12.66
CA LEU A 106 -12.81 20.74 12.18
C LEU A 106 -13.26 20.94 10.73
N ALA A 107 -13.19 19.90 9.92
CA ALA A 107 -13.47 19.96 8.50
C ALA A 107 -14.82 20.63 8.16
N PRO A 108 -15.98 20.28 8.75
CA PRO A 108 -17.25 20.92 8.41
C PRO A 108 -17.24 22.44 8.57
N ALA A 109 -16.73 22.94 9.72
CA ALA A 109 -16.70 24.37 10.03
C ALA A 109 -15.74 25.13 9.08
N LEU A 110 -14.56 24.55 8.80
CA LEU A 110 -13.57 25.17 7.93
C LEU A 110 -14.00 25.14 6.46
N LEU A 111 -14.59 24.04 5.98
CA LEU A 111 -15.09 23.89 4.60
C LEU A 111 -16.28 24.83 4.32
N ALA A 112 -17.12 25.12 5.32
CA ALA A 112 -18.19 26.10 5.19
C ALA A 112 -17.62 27.50 5.01
N ARG A 113 -16.54 27.84 5.69
CA ARG A 113 -15.91 29.16 5.67
C ARG A 113 -14.96 29.36 4.49
N PHE A 114 -14.28 28.31 4.02
CA PHE A 114 -13.26 28.37 2.97
C PHE A 114 -13.61 27.48 1.77
N PRO A 115 -14.26 28.03 0.73
CA PRO A 115 -14.76 27.23 -0.41
C PRO A 115 -13.69 26.48 -1.21
N ARG A 116 -12.44 26.95 -1.20
CA ARG A 116 -11.32 26.30 -1.91
C ARG A 116 -10.62 25.23 -1.08
N LEU A 117 -10.82 25.21 0.23
CA LEU A 117 -10.24 24.23 1.12
C LEU A 117 -10.81 22.85 0.81
N ARG A 118 -9.97 21.84 0.81
CA ARG A 118 -10.31 20.41 0.81
C ARG A 118 -9.89 19.78 2.12
N ALA A 119 -10.48 18.67 2.50
CA ALA A 119 -10.15 17.99 3.73
C ALA A 119 -10.11 16.47 3.53
N VAL A 120 -9.15 15.82 4.15
CA VAL A 120 -9.13 14.37 4.35
C VAL A 120 -9.17 14.09 5.86
N ALA A 121 -10.17 13.30 6.27
CA ALA A 121 -10.31 12.84 7.64
C ALA A 121 -9.74 11.43 7.78
N LEU A 122 -8.79 11.27 8.68
CA LEU A 122 -8.25 9.99 9.12
C LEU A 122 -8.87 9.65 10.49
N THR A 123 -9.67 8.60 10.52
CA THR A 123 -10.33 8.15 11.74
C THR A 123 -10.10 6.65 11.93
N PRO A 124 -10.16 6.12 13.16
CA PRO A 124 -9.98 4.68 13.36
C PRO A 124 -10.95 3.83 12.54
N TYR A 125 -12.24 4.17 12.60
CA TYR A 125 -13.31 3.36 12.02
C TYR A 125 -14.19 4.12 11.01
N GLY A 126 -13.88 5.38 10.67
CA GLY A 126 -14.67 6.22 9.77
C GLY A 126 -15.53 7.25 10.50
N LEU A 127 -16.08 8.18 9.72
CA LEU A 127 -16.90 9.29 10.23
C LEU A 127 -18.31 8.84 10.64
N ASP A 128 -18.76 7.67 10.20
CA ASP A 128 -20.09 7.09 10.44
C ASP A 128 -20.01 5.58 10.66
N GLY A 129 -21.17 4.96 10.89
CA GLY A 129 -21.31 3.54 11.20
C GLY A 129 -21.18 3.21 12.68
N PRO A 130 -21.56 1.96 13.08
CA PRO A 130 -21.68 1.55 14.48
C PRO A 130 -20.46 1.72 15.38
N LYS A 131 -19.24 1.72 14.80
CA LYS A 131 -17.98 1.85 15.54
C LYS A 131 -17.33 3.23 15.43
N SER A 132 -17.96 4.21 14.77
CA SER A 132 -17.34 5.53 14.53
C SER A 132 -16.90 6.27 15.80
N GLY A 133 -17.60 6.02 16.93
CA GLY A 133 -17.29 6.59 18.24
C GLY A 133 -16.41 5.70 19.14
N TRP A 134 -15.95 4.53 18.66
CA TRP A 134 -15.14 3.65 19.51
C TRP A 134 -13.73 4.23 19.72
N PRO A 135 -13.21 4.19 20.96
CA PRO A 135 -11.84 4.57 21.22
C PRO A 135 -10.89 3.56 20.58
N ALA A 136 -9.77 4.03 20.04
CA ALA A 136 -8.79 3.16 19.43
C ALA A 136 -7.38 3.75 19.45
N HIS A 137 -6.40 2.87 19.51
CA HIS A 137 -4.99 3.09 19.23
C HIS A 137 -4.57 2.34 17.95
N ALA A 138 -3.36 2.55 17.47
CA ALA A 138 -2.83 1.88 16.29
C ALA A 138 -2.95 0.35 16.35
N LEU A 139 -2.74 -0.25 17.53
CA LEU A 139 -2.86 -1.70 17.74
C LEU A 139 -4.27 -2.21 17.41
N GLN A 140 -5.33 -1.58 17.98
CA GLN A 140 -6.72 -2.01 17.74
C GLN A 140 -7.08 -1.87 16.27
N VAL A 141 -6.69 -0.76 15.65
CA VAL A 141 -6.98 -0.50 14.23
C VAL A 141 -6.29 -1.52 13.33
N TYR A 142 -5.03 -1.86 13.65
CA TYR A 142 -4.28 -2.89 12.92
C TYR A 142 -4.98 -4.25 13.01
N HIS A 143 -5.38 -4.67 14.22
CA HIS A 143 -6.12 -5.91 14.41
C HIS A 143 -7.49 -5.86 13.71
N ALA A 144 -8.22 -4.75 13.84
CA ALA A 144 -9.53 -4.56 13.21
C ALA A 144 -9.49 -4.72 11.67
N GLY A 145 -8.36 -4.42 11.04
CA GLY A 145 -8.13 -4.65 9.61
C GLY A 145 -7.96 -6.12 9.22
N GLY A 146 -7.77 -7.04 10.18
CA GLY A 146 -7.69 -8.49 9.96
C GLY A 146 -6.30 -9.02 9.63
N HIS A 147 -5.36 -8.16 9.27
CA HIS A 147 -4.03 -8.60 8.82
C HIS A 147 -3.23 -9.33 9.91
N ALA A 148 -3.39 -8.96 11.18
CA ALA A 148 -2.71 -9.60 12.30
C ALA A 148 -2.97 -11.12 12.38
N GLN A 149 -4.15 -11.58 11.95
CA GLN A 149 -4.50 -13.01 11.91
C GLN A 149 -3.70 -13.85 10.91
N LEU A 150 -2.96 -13.19 10.02
CA LEU A 150 -2.09 -13.84 9.04
C LEU A 150 -0.63 -13.95 9.52
N MET A 151 -0.31 -13.38 10.69
CA MET A 151 1.04 -13.36 11.28
C MET A 151 1.04 -13.76 12.77
N PRO A 152 2.11 -14.39 13.24
CA PRO A 152 3.21 -14.97 12.47
C PRO A 152 2.74 -16.23 11.73
N ASN A 153 3.26 -16.47 10.52
CA ASN A 153 3.08 -17.72 9.80
C ASN A 153 4.46 -18.35 9.59
N ASP A 154 4.98 -18.99 10.64
CA ASP A 154 6.32 -19.57 10.66
C ASP A 154 6.24 -21.08 10.43
N PRO A 155 6.74 -21.60 9.30
CA PRO A 155 6.76 -23.04 9.03
C PRO A 155 7.75 -23.82 9.94
N LEU A 156 8.61 -23.11 10.67
CA LEU A 156 9.57 -23.68 11.62
C LEU A 156 9.08 -23.64 13.07
N ALA A 157 7.93 -23.01 13.34
CA ALA A 157 7.39 -22.90 14.69
C ALA A 157 7.25 -24.28 15.35
N PRO A 158 7.62 -24.43 16.64
CA PRO A 158 7.38 -25.66 17.38
C PRO A 158 5.89 -25.93 17.44
N GLY A 159 5.48 -27.17 17.14
CA GLY A 159 4.08 -27.57 17.26
C GLY A 159 3.60 -27.48 18.71
N GLY A 160 2.34 -27.08 18.93
CA GLY A 160 1.63 -27.19 20.20
C GLY A 160 1.10 -25.89 20.81
N ALA A 161 1.73 -24.75 20.65
CA ALA A 161 1.18 -23.48 21.12
C ALA A 161 0.59 -22.68 19.94
N GLU A 162 -0.62 -22.18 20.10
CA GLU A 162 -1.23 -21.25 19.15
C GLU A 162 -0.61 -19.85 19.37
N PRO A 163 0.22 -19.32 18.43
CA PRO A 163 0.80 -18.00 18.60
C PRO A 163 -0.27 -16.91 18.57
N ALA A 164 -0.09 -15.83 19.34
CA ALA A 164 -0.94 -14.68 19.25
C ALA A 164 -0.89 -14.04 17.87
N PRO A 165 -2.00 -13.47 17.35
CA PRO A 165 -1.96 -12.63 16.17
C PRO A 165 -0.99 -11.45 16.40
N LEU A 166 -0.20 -11.10 15.38
CA LEU A 166 0.90 -10.15 15.51
C LEU A 166 0.73 -8.96 14.58
N GLN A 167 0.97 -7.74 15.07
CA GLN A 167 1.09 -6.58 14.21
C GLN A 167 2.45 -6.53 13.49
N ALA A 168 2.49 -5.95 12.28
CA ALA A 168 3.74 -5.57 11.65
C ALA A 168 4.43 -4.45 12.44
N GLY A 169 5.76 -4.52 12.53
CA GLY A 169 6.54 -3.61 13.36
C GLY A 169 6.57 -2.16 12.85
N ALA A 170 7.20 -1.31 13.66
CA ALA A 170 7.56 0.06 13.29
C ALA A 170 6.39 0.97 12.86
N GLY A 171 5.17 0.71 13.32
CA GLY A 171 4.00 1.53 12.97
C GLY A 171 3.55 1.40 11.51
N TRP A 172 3.94 0.33 10.83
CA TRP A 172 3.70 0.13 9.41
C TRP A 172 2.23 0.26 8.99
N GLY A 173 1.28 -0.21 9.81
CA GLY A 173 -0.16 -0.07 9.53
C GLY A 173 -0.63 1.38 9.48
N GLU A 174 -0.10 2.24 10.34
CA GLU A 174 -0.39 3.68 10.32
C GLU A 174 0.22 4.34 9.07
N ALA A 175 1.43 3.94 8.66
CA ALA A 175 2.04 4.43 7.42
C ALA A 175 1.20 4.06 6.19
N GLN A 176 0.61 2.86 6.13
CA GLN A 176 -0.30 2.46 5.06
C GLN A 176 -1.54 3.36 5.01
N ALA A 177 -2.20 3.57 6.15
CA ALA A 177 -3.37 4.44 6.21
C ALA A 177 -3.04 5.89 5.79
N GLY A 178 -1.90 6.41 6.27
CA GLY A 178 -1.39 7.73 5.88
C GLY A 178 -1.06 7.85 4.39
N THR A 179 -0.48 6.81 3.79
CA THR A 179 -0.17 6.77 2.35
C THR A 179 -1.45 6.81 1.51
N LEU A 180 -2.48 6.03 1.87
CA LEU A 180 -3.76 6.01 1.15
C LEU A 180 -4.52 7.33 1.32
N ALA A 181 -4.43 7.97 2.49
CA ALA A 181 -5.00 9.30 2.70
C ALA A 181 -4.27 10.37 1.88
N ALA A 182 -2.93 10.32 1.80
CA ALA A 182 -2.14 11.21 0.96
C ALA A 182 -2.47 11.04 -0.53
N LEU A 183 -2.64 9.79 -0.97
CA LEU A 183 -3.07 9.48 -2.33
C LEU A 183 -4.46 10.09 -2.64
N ALA A 184 -5.44 9.88 -1.76
CA ALA A 184 -6.78 10.43 -1.94
C ALA A 184 -6.77 11.97 -1.92
N ALA A 185 -6.01 12.58 -1.01
CA ALA A 185 -5.84 14.02 -0.91
C ALA A 185 -5.19 14.62 -2.16
N LEU A 186 -4.08 14.02 -2.64
CA LEU A 186 -3.40 14.45 -3.87
C LEU A 186 -4.31 14.35 -5.09
N ALA A 187 -5.07 13.27 -5.20
CA ALA A 187 -6.03 13.07 -6.28
C ALA A 187 -7.15 14.13 -6.22
N ALA A 188 -7.67 14.44 -5.02
CA ALA A 188 -8.67 15.48 -4.83
C ALA A 188 -8.15 16.87 -5.23
N LEU A 189 -6.88 17.17 -5.00
CA LEU A 189 -6.28 18.45 -5.41
C LEU A 189 -6.14 18.61 -6.93
N ARG A 190 -6.28 17.54 -7.70
CA ARG A 190 -6.21 17.58 -9.16
C ARG A 190 -7.54 17.97 -9.80
N ASP A 191 -8.66 17.62 -9.19
CA ASP A 191 -10.00 17.82 -9.75
C ASP A 191 -10.85 18.69 -8.82
N GLU A 192 -11.13 19.94 -9.25
CA GLU A 192 -11.92 20.90 -8.49
C GLU A 192 -13.38 20.48 -8.32
N SER A 193 -13.91 19.61 -9.18
CA SER A 193 -15.28 19.09 -9.11
C SER A 193 -15.43 17.97 -8.07
N SER A 194 -14.34 17.38 -7.62
CA SER A 194 -14.33 16.31 -6.61
C SER A 194 -14.90 16.75 -5.27
N PRO A 195 -15.51 15.84 -4.50
CA PRO A 195 -15.93 16.09 -3.13
C PRO A 195 -14.81 16.73 -2.30
N ARG A 196 -15.14 17.79 -1.56
CA ARG A 196 -14.12 18.54 -0.79
C ARG A 196 -13.77 17.91 0.54
N TRP A 197 -14.57 16.98 1.04
CA TRP A 197 -14.33 16.26 2.30
C TRP A 197 -14.29 14.75 2.04
N LEU A 198 -13.15 14.14 2.32
CA LEU A 198 -12.93 12.71 2.16
C LEU A 198 -12.85 12.03 3.53
N ASP A 199 -13.46 10.87 3.64
CA ASP A 199 -13.41 9.95 4.78
C ASP A 199 -12.49 8.78 4.43
N CYS A 200 -11.36 8.68 5.15
CA CYS A 200 -10.36 7.61 5.04
C CYS A 200 -10.29 6.87 6.38
N ALA A 201 -11.13 5.84 6.55
CA ALA A 201 -11.10 5.01 7.75
C ALA A 201 -9.84 4.13 7.76
N LYS A 202 -9.08 4.17 8.85
CA LYS A 202 -7.85 3.37 9.01
C LYS A 202 -8.15 1.87 8.97
N GLN A 203 -9.25 1.41 9.60
CA GLN A 203 -9.68 0.01 9.52
C GLN A 203 -9.88 -0.42 8.07
N GLU A 204 -10.56 0.37 7.23
CA GLU A 204 -10.78 0.04 5.83
C GLU A 204 -9.47 0.05 5.02
N ALA A 205 -8.57 0.99 5.32
CA ALA A 205 -7.24 1.04 4.73
C ALA A 205 -6.45 -0.25 4.99
N LEU A 206 -6.54 -0.78 6.22
CA LEU A 206 -5.87 -2.02 6.62
C LEU A 206 -6.63 -3.26 6.13
N THR A 207 -7.97 -3.24 6.08
CA THR A 207 -8.76 -4.32 5.49
C THR A 207 -8.44 -4.48 4.01
N SER A 208 -8.13 -3.40 3.31
CA SER A 208 -7.69 -3.47 1.90
C SER A 208 -6.38 -4.24 1.70
N LEU A 209 -5.55 -4.37 2.73
CA LEU A 209 -4.34 -5.20 2.72
C LEU A 209 -4.63 -6.69 2.90
N CYS A 210 -5.75 -7.05 3.53
CA CYS A 210 -6.23 -8.43 3.70
C CYS A 210 -7.14 -8.87 2.56
N TRP A 211 -7.10 -8.15 1.48
CA TRP A 211 -7.95 -8.30 0.33
C TRP A 211 -8.03 -9.74 -0.22
N PRO A 212 -6.92 -10.44 -0.54
CA PRO A 212 -7.01 -11.76 -1.13
C PRO A 212 -7.73 -12.75 -0.21
N GLU A 213 -7.48 -12.65 1.08
CA GLU A 213 -8.03 -13.56 2.09
C GLU A 213 -9.50 -13.28 2.35
N ALA A 214 -9.91 -12.01 2.50
CA ALA A 214 -11.29 -11.62 2.71
C ALA A 214 -12.15 -11.93 1.48
N VAL A 215 -11.66 -11.65 0.27
CA VAL A 215 -12.32 -11.96 -0.99
C VAL A 215 -12.42 -13.48 -1.20
N ARG A 216 -11.39 -14.22 -0.84
CA ARG A 216 -11.41 -15.69 -0.89
C ARG A 216 -12.49 -16.24 0.04
N HIS A 217 -12.59 -15.73 1.27
CA HIS A 217 -13.66 -16.16 2.16
C HIS A 217 -15.04 -15.78 1.61
N ALA A 218 -15.22 -14.54 1.16
CA ALA A 218 -16.50 -14.05 0.66
C ALA A 218 -17.05 -14.84 -0.55
N ASN A 219 -16.16 -15.48 -1.33
CA ASN A 219 -16.53 -16.20 -2.57
C ASN A 219 -16.35 -17.73 -2.48
N GLU A 220 -15.43 -18.24 -1.63
CA GLU A 220 -15.11 -19.67 -1.49
C GLU A 220 -15.40 -20.24 -0.09
N GLY A 221 -15.70 -19.38 0.90
CA GLY A 221 -15.87 -19.80 2.30
C GLY A 221 -14.57 -20.16 3.02
N VAL A 222 -13.40 -19.98 2.39
CA VAL A 222 -12.10 -20.33 2.97
C VAL A 222 -11.47 -19.13 3.67
N SER A 223 -11.20 -19.24 4.98
CA SER A 223 -10.51 -18.23 5.77
C SER A 223 -9.07 -18.64 6.05
N PRO A 224 -8.06 -18.16 5.31
CA PRO A 224 -6.68 -18.37 5.65
C PRO A 224 -6.33 -17.72 7.00
N THR A 225 -5.48 -18.39 7.76
CA THR A 225 -4.97 -17.89 9.05
C THR A 225 -3.49 -18.20 9.18
N ARG A 226 -2.83 -17.60 10.17
CA ARG A 226 -1.44 -17.89 10.54
C ARG A 226 -1.19 -19.33 10.98
N LEU A 227 -2.25 -20.05 11.34
CA LEU A 227 -2.15 -21.43 11.85
C LEU A 227 -2.03 -22.48 10.72
N ALA A 228 -2.27 -22.07 9.47
CA ALA A 228 -2.16 -22.93 8.31
C ALA A 228 -0.92 -22.54 7.47
N PRO A 229 -0.14 -23.51 6.96
CA PRO A 229 0.99 -23.24 6.08
C PRO A 229 0.56 -22.45 4.83
N LYS A 230 1.39 -21.51 4.38
CA LYS A 230 1.15 -20.79 3.13
C LYS A 230 1.31 -21.71 1.92
N ALA A 231 0.29 -21.79 1.09
CA ALA A 231 0.22 -22.71 -0.04
C ALA A 231 0.88 -22.20 -1.34
N THR A 232 1.37 -20.95 -1.41
CA THR A 232 1.70 -20.34 -2.70
C THR A 232 3.18 -20.03 -2.91
N ILE A 233 3.95 -19.91 -1.84
CA ILE A 233 5.38 -19.55 -1.84
C ILE A 233 6.10 -20.51 -0.90
N VAL A 234 7.21 -21.07 -1.38
CA VAL A 234 8.05 -21.98 -0.61
C VAL A 234 9.25 -21.24 -0.06
N GLY A 235 9.61 -21.49 1.20
CA GLY A 235 10.72 -20.87 1.91
C GLY A 235 10.26 -20.35 3.26
N GLY A 236 10.22 -19.03 3.42
CA GLY A 236 9.90 -18.35 4.66
C GLY A 236 11.10 -17.62 5.25
N MET A 237 10.98 -17.20 6.51
CA MET A 237 12.06 -16.63 7.31
C MET A 237 12.95 -17.77 7.82
N LEU A 238 14.20 -17.83 7.37
CA LEU A 238 15.11 -18.92 7.67
C LEU A 238 16.38 -18.41 8.38
N PRO A 239 16.97 -19.19 9.30
CA PRO A 239 18.22 -18.83 9.94
C PRO A 239 19.38 -18.87 8.93
N ALA A 240 20.29 -17.92 9.04
CA ALA A 240 21.62 -17.93 8.42
C ALA A 240 22.70 -18.01 9.51
N ARG A 241 23.97 -18.16 9.14
CA ARG A 241 25.06 -18.26 10.12
C ARG A 241 25.19 -17.03 11.02
N ASP A 242 24.88 -15.85 10.49
CA ASP A 242 25.06 -14.54 11.12
C ASP A 242 23.77 -13.71 11.22
N GLY A 243 22.63 -14.33 10.99
CA GLY A 243 21.35 -13.65 11.03
C GLY A 243 20.22 -14.46 10.39
N HIS A 244 19.44 -13.84 9.53
CA HIS A 244 18.30 -14.47 8.85
C HIS A 244 18.24 -14.09 7.38
N VAL A 245 17.63 -14.97 6.59
CA VAL A 245 17.30 -14.72 5.19
C VAL A 245 15.82 -14.98 4.96
N GLN A 246 15.20 -14.19 4.10
CA GLN A 246 13.87 -14.42 3.58
C GLN A 246 13.97 -15.14 2.24
N VAL A 247 13.41 -16.33 2.14
CA VAL A 247 13.32 -17.11 0.90
C VAL A 247 11.87 -17.12 0.41
N ALA A 248 11.66 -16.86 -0.88
CA ALA A 248 10.32 -16.77 -1.45
C ALA A 248 10.26 -17.38 -2.87
N VAL A 249 10.42 -18.69 -2.98
CA VAL A 249 10.45 -19.41 -4.27
C VAL A 249 9.05 -19.79 -4.71
N ARG A 250 8.71 -19.47 -5.95
CA ARG A 250 7.42 -19.74 -6.56
C ARG A 250 7.51 -20.60 -7.83
N GLU A 251 8.46 -20.28 -8.71
CA GLU A 251 8.61 -20.91 -10.02
C GLU A 251 9.56 -22.12 -9.98
N ASP A 252 9.36 -23.10 -10.87
CA ASP A 252 10.21 -24.30 -10.93
C ASP A 252 11.68 -23.97 -11.21
N ALA A 253 11.93 -23.02 -12.08
CA ALA A 253 13.29 -22.54 -12.36
C ALA A 253 13.97 -21.89 -11.13
N GLN A 254 13.20 -21.17 -10.30
CA GLN A 254 13.71 -20.62 -9.04
C GLN A 254 14.04 -21.73 -8.02
N TRP A 255 13.22 -22.79 -7.99
CA TRP A 255 13.49 -23.97 -7.14
C TRP A 255 14.77 -24.69 -7.55
N ALA A 256 14.95 -24.95 -8.84
CA ALA A 256 16.15 -25.59 -9.37
C ALA A 256 17.41 -24.75 -9.06
N ALA A 257 17.33 -23.44 -9.22
CA ALA A 257 18.42 -22.53 -8.90
C ALA A 257 18.72 -22.50 -7.39
N LEU A 258 17.69 -22.53 -6.51
CA LEU A 258 17.88 -22.61 -5.05
C LEU A 258 18.52 -23.92 -4.64
N ALA A 259 18.07 -25.06 -5.16
CA ALA A 259 18.66 -26.37 -4.90
C ALA A 259 20.14 -26.40 -5.30
N THR A 260 20.48 -25.84 -6.45
CA THR A 260 21.85 -25.69 -6.94
C THR A 260 22.68 -24.77 -6.01
N LEU A 261 22.12 -23.62 -5.60
CA LEU A 261 22.77 -22.66 -4.68
C LEU A 261 23.16 -23.32 -3.36
N LEU A 262 22.27 -24.18 -2.84
CA LEU A 262 22.47 -24.84 -1.55
C LEU A 262 23.28 -26.14 -1.64
N GLY A 263 23.73 -26.57 -2.84
CA GLY A 263 24.51 -27.80 -3.04
C GLY A 263 23.67 -29.07 -3.01
N GLU A 264 22.36 -28.97 -3.22
CA GLU A 264 21.42 -30.09 -3.11
C GLU A 264 20.65 -30.33 -4.45
N PRO A 265 21.39 -30.53 -5.58
CA PRO A 265 20.74 -30.63 -6.91
C PRO A 265 19.74 -31.81 -7.00
N GLY A 266 19.91 -32.85 -6.17
CA GLY A 266 18.97 -33.99 -6.11
C GLY A 266 17.53 -33.59 -5.71
N TRP A 267 17.32 -32.42 -5.14
CA TRP A 267 15.96 -31.95 -4.82
C TRP A 267 15.15 -31.54 -6.07
N ILE A 268 15.82 -31.33 -7.21
CA ILE A 268 15.16 -30.93 -8.45
C ILE A 268 14.22 -32.02 -8.95
N ASP A 269 14.68 -33.27 -8.92
CA ASP A 269 13.97 -34.42 -9.42
C ASP A 269 13.24 -35.24 -8.32
N ASP A 270 13.39 -34.81 -7.04
CA ASP A 270 12.69 -35.47 -5.93
C ASP A 270 11.17 -35.34 -6.10
N PRO A 271 10.41 -36.43 -6.18
CA PRO A 271 8.97 -36.38 -6.37
C PRO A 271 8.20 -35.53 -5.33
N ARG A 272 8.79 -35.36 -4.14
CA ARG A 272 8.22 -34.49 -3.09
C ARG A 272 8.34 -33.01 -3.43
N PHE A 273 9.24 -32.59 -4.34
CA PHE A 273 9.62 -31.20 -4.61
C PHE A 273 9.64 -30.85 -6.09
N ALA A 274 9.61 -31.82 -7.01
CA ALA A 274 9.78 -31.62 -8.45
C ALA A 274 8.75 -30.69 -9.07
N THR A 275 7.53 -30.66 -8.56
CA THR A 275 6.47 -29.76 -9.06
C THR A 275 6.07 -28.73 -8.00
N ARG A 276 5.51 -27.62 -8.47
CA ARG A 276 4.94 -26.61 -7.57
C ARG A 276 3.87 -27.19 -6.64
N ALA A 277 2.98 -28.04 -7.14
CA ALA A 277 1.95 -28.69 -6.34
C ALA A 277 2.56 -29.57 -5.23
N ALA A 278 3.59 -30.37 -5.58
CA ALA A 278 4.32 -31.19 -4.61
C ALA A 278 5.01 -30.33 -3.54
N ARG A 279 5.67 -29.22 -3.92
CA ARG A 279 6.28 -28.29 -2.97
C ARG A 279 5.26 -27.66 -2.04
N THR A 280 4.11 -27.26 -2.56
CA THR A 280 3.01 -26.71 -1.78
C THR A 280 2.50 -27.69 -0.71
N ALA A 281 2.37 -28.97 -1.07
CA ALA A 281 1.99 -30.04 -0.12
C ALA A 281 3.06 -30.32 0.94
N ASN A 282 4.32 -29.97 0.68
CA ASN A 282 5.48 -30.26 1.54
C ASN A 282 6.17 -29.01 2.12
N VAL A 283 5.44 -27.89 2.29
CA VAL A 283 6.04 -26.59 2.73
C VAL A 283 6.82 -26.73 4.03
N VAL A 284 6.29 -27.39 5.05
CA VAL A 284 6.97 -27.53 6.36
C VAL A 284 8.22 -28.42 6.26
N PRO A 285 8.17 -29.65 5.67
CA PRO A 285 9.39 -30.41 5.40
C PRO A 285 10.45 -29.65 4.63
N ILE A 286 10.07 -28.92 3.59
CA ILE A 286 11.00 -28.11 2.79
C ILE A 286 11.64 -27.01 3.63
N ALA A 287 10.85 -26.24 4.40
CA ALA A 287 11.39 -25.19 5.26
C ALA A 287 12.45 -25.71 6.23
N ARG A 288 12.22 -26.88 6.82
CA ARG A 288 13.21 -27.55 7.70
C ARG A 288 14.48 -27.96 6.98
N LEU A 289 14.37 -28.47 5.75
CA LEU A 289 15.54 -28.79 4.93
C LEU A 289 16.32 -27.52 4.57
N LEU A 290 15.64 -26.49 4.10
CA LEU A 290 16.25 -25.21 3.75
C LEU A 290 16.96 -24.59 4.96
N ALA A 291 16.35 -24.58 6.15
CA ALA A 291 16.97 -24.04 7.37
C ALA A 291 18.29 -24.75 7.73
N ARG A 292 18.39 -26.08 7.55
CA ARG A 292 19.62 -26.85 7.77
C ARG A 292 20.75 -26.48 6.80
N CYS A 293 20.40 -25.99 5.60
CA CYS A 293 21.37 -25.56 4.61
C CYS A 293 21.74 -24.09 4.81
N THR A 294 20.76 -23.20 4.95
CA THR A 294 20.99 -21.75 5.03
C THR A 294 21.82 -21.36 6.26
N VAL A 295 21.65 -22.04 7.40
CA VAL A 295 22.41 -21.78 8.63
C VAL A 295 23.94 -21.97 8.47
N ARG A 296 24.38 -22.66 7.42
CA ARG A 296 25.81 -22.87 7.13
C ARG A 296 26.48 -21.69 6.43
N HIS A 297 25.67 -20.75 5.90
CA HIS A 297 26.10 -19.63 5.06
C HIS A 297 25.78 -18.29 5.70
N GLU A 298 26.58 -17.26 5.41
CA GLU A 298 26.27 -15.88 5.76
C GLU A 298 25.05 -15.38 4.98
N ALA A 299 24.22 -14.57 5.64
CA ALA A 299 23.02 -14.01 5.04
C ALA A 299 23.34 -13.22 3.76
N ASP A 300 24.38 -12.39 3.78
CA ASP A 300 24.81 -11.60 2.64
C ASP A 300 25.38 -12.44 1.49
N TRP A 301 26.04 -13.54 1.79
CA TRP A 301 26.50 -14.46 0.76
C TRP A 301 25.31 -15.10 0.04
N LEU A 302 24.34 -15.61 0.80
CA LEU A 302 23.10 -16.18 0.24
C LEU A 302 22.35 -15.16 -0.60
N HIS A 303 22.26 -13.92 -0.12
CA HIS A 303 21.62 -12.82 -0.84
C HIS A 303 22.30 -12.54 -2.19
N ARG A 304 23.62 -12.33 -2.19
CA ARG A 304 24.36 -12.02 -3.43
C ARG A 304 24.31 -13.16 -4.43
N ARG A 305 24.59 -14.41 -3.98
CA ARG A 305 24.58 -15.57 -4.87
C ARG A 305 23.18 -15.90 -5.38
N GLY A 306 22.16 -15.74 -4.50
CA GLY A 306 20.77 -15.90 -4.90
C GLY A 306 20.37 -14.92 -6.01
N ARG A 307 20.76 -13.67 -5.88
CA ARG A 307 20.53 -12.64 -6.93
C ARG A 307 21.18 -13.08 -8.25
N ASP A 308 22.45 -13.46 -8.24
CA ASP A 308 23.20 -13.86 -9.44
C ASP A 308 22.56 -15.05 -10.17
N LEU A 309 21.93 -15.95 -9.41
CA LEU A 309 21.24 -17.15 -9.90
C LEU A 309 19.73 -16.94 -10.15
N GLY A 310 19.22 -15.74 -9.90
CA GLY A 310 17.78 -15.45 -10.06
C GLY A 310 16.88 -16.09 -9.00
N VAL A 311 17.41 -16.42 -7.83
CA VAL A 311 16.66 -16.94 -6.67
C VAL A 311 16.15 -15.77 -5.84
N PRO A 312 14.84 -15.70 -5.50
CA PRO A 312 14.30 -14.68 -4.59
C PRO A 312 14.66 -15.02 -3.12
N ILE A 313 15.87 -14.63 -2.72
CA ILE A 313 16.41 -14.80 -1.36
C ILE A 313 17.08 -13.51 -0.90
N ALA A 314 16.64 -12.93 0.21
CA ALA A 314 17.11 -11.66 0.74
C ALA A 314 17.69 -11.80 2.14
N ALA A 315 18.83 -11.19 2.41
CA ALA A 315 19.32 -10.97 3.77
C ALA A 315 18.35 -10.02 4.52
N VAL A 316 18.15 -10.28 5.80
CA VAL A 316 17.26 -9.47 6.65
C VAL A 316 18.11 -8.48 7.43
N HIS A 317 18.08 -7.21 7.01
CA HIS A 317 18.84 -6.13 7.63
C HIS A 317 17.92 -5.15 8.35
N GLY A 318 18.40 -4.67 9.51
CA GLY A 318 17.79 -3.52 10.19
C GLY A 318 18.14 -2.20 9.50
N LEU A 319 17.37 -1.15 9.80
CA LEU A 319 17.47 0.15 9.12
C LEU A 319 18.86 0.81 9.24
N ARG A 320 19.60 0.59 10.33
CA ARG A 320 20.97 1.11 10.48
C ARG A 320 21.93 0.56 9.42
N ALA A 321 21.80 -0.73 9.07
CA ALA A 321 22.58 -1.32 8.00
C ALA A 321 22.15 -0.79 6.62
N LEU A 322 20.84 -0.65 6.40
CA LEU A 322 20.30 -0.10 5.15
C LEU A 322 20.67 1.38 4.92
N GLU A 323 20.86 2.15 6.00
CA GLU A 323 21.29 3.54 5.91
C GLU A 323 22.70 3.68 5.31
N SER A 324 23.58 2.71 5.55
CA SER A 324 24.96 2.66 5.05
C SER A 324 25.12 1.82 3.78
N ASP A 325 24.04 1.21 3.27
CA ASP A 325 24.11 0.35 2.08
C ASP A 325 24.36 1.15 0.81
N ALA A 326 25.34 0.72 0.02
CA ALA A 326 25.76 1.39 -1.20
C ALA A 326 24.71 1.37 -2.30
N GLY A 327 23.87 0.34 -2.37
CA GLY A 327 22.77 0.24 -3.35
C GLY A 327 21.71 1.30 -3.10
N TYR A 328 21.27 1.46 -1.85
CA TYR A 328 20.32 2.53 -1.47
C TYR A 328 20.93 3.92 -1.61
N ALA A 329 22.23 4.08 -1.31
CA ALA A 329 22.93 5.35 -1.49
C ALA A 329 23.01 5.76 -2.97
N ALA A 330 23.38 4.82 -3.85
CA ALA A 330 23.48 5.08 -5.30
C ALA A 330 22.12 5.42 -5.94
N ARG A 331 21.02 4.91 -5.37
CA ARG A 331 19.66 5.24 -5.81
C ARG A 331 19.12 6.53 -5.16
N GLY A 332 19.82 7.12 -4.21
CA GLY A 332 19.38 8.32 -3.49
C GLY A 332 18.16 8.03 -2.59
N ALA A 333 18.04 6.80 -2.09
CA ALA A 333 16.91 6.36 -1.25
C ALA A 333 16.82 7.09 0.10
N TRP A 334 17.84 7.84 0.47
CA TRP A 334 17.91 8.66 1.68
C TRP A 334 18.15 10.13 1.35
N ARG A 335 17.44 11.02 2.02
CA ARG A 335 17.70 12.45 1.99
C ARG A 335 18.13 12.96 3.35
N THR A 336 18.85 14.05 3.34
CA THR A 336 19.31 14.73 4.55
C THR A 336 18.40 15.92 4.85
N LEU A 337 17.85 15.96 6.06
CA LEU A 337 17.07 17.07 6.58
C LEU A 337 17.74 17.65 7.83
N ARG A 338 17.65 18.97 8.01
CA ARG A 338 18.17 19.67 9.20
C ARG A 338 17.00 20.03 10.13
N ARG A 339 17.14 19.68 11.40
CA ARG A 339 16.21 20.11 12.46
C ARG A 339 16.46 21.58 12.85
N ALA A 340 15.48 22.19 13.50
CA ALA A 340 15.61 23.56 14.02
C ALA A 340 16.73 23.72 15.06
N ASP A 341 17.06 22.64 15.78
CA ASP A 341 18.18 22.56 16.73
C ASP A 341 19.57 22.42 16.05
N GLY A 342 19.62 22.43 14.72
CA GLY A 342 20.85 22.25 13.94
C GLY A 342 21.25 20.81 13.66
N HIS A 343 20.67 19.82 14.34
CA HIS A 343 20.99 18.42 14.10
C HIS A 343 20.52 17.96 12.71
N VAL A 344 21.35 17.12 12.09
CA VAL A 344 21.09 16.55 10.78
C VAL A 344 20.54 15.15 10.95
N ARG A 345 19.50 14.79 10.17
CA ARG A 345 18.87 13.48 10.13
C ARG A 345 18.75 12.97 8.69
N ARG A 346 18.92 11.68 8.49
CA ARG A 346 18.69 11.00 7.21
C ARG A 346 17.31 10.37 7.22
N VAL A 347 16.52 10.68 6.22
CA VAL A 347 15.13 10.23 6.09
C VAL A 347 14.97 9.46 4.79
N PRO A 348 14.34 8.28 4.81
CA PRO A 348 14.03 7.53 3.58
C PRO A 348 13.16 8.34 2.60
N ARG A 349 13.32 8.07 1.31
CA ARG A 349 12.57 8.68 0.21
C ARG A 349 11.88 7.62 -0.63
N TRP A 350 10.69 7.91 -1.11
CA TRP A 350 10.00 7.10 -2.10
C TRP A 350 10.09 7.67 -3.54
N ASP A 351 10.34 8.97 -3.67
CA ASP A 351 10.34 9.74 -4.92
C ASP A 351 11.72 9.82 -5.59
N ALA A 352 12.69 9.05 -5.10
CA ALA A 352 14.10 9.18 -5.50
C ALA A 352 14.37 8.94 -7.00
N GLN A 353 13.48 8.25 -7.71
CA GLN A 353 13.76 7.72 -9.04
C GLN A 353 12.73 8.17 -10.10
N VAL A 354 12.40 9.46 -10.11
CA VAL A 354 11.73 10.03 -11.29
C VAL A 354 12.78 10.39 -12.32
N VAL A 355 12.85 9.62 -13.38
CA VAL A 355 13.74 9.91 -14.50
C VAL A 355 13.10 11.02 -15.35
N SER A 356 13.82 12.11 -15.59
CA SER A 356 13.44 13.25 -16.44
C SER A 356 12.94 12.81 -17.81
N PRO A 357 12.22 13.69 -18.54
CA PRO A 357 11.66 13.32 -19.86
C PRO A 357 12.74 12.72 -20.72
N VAL A 358 12.47 11.51 -21.20
CA VAL A 358 13.33 10.85 -22.16
C VAL A 358 13.32 11.75 -23.40
N ARG A 359 14.39 12.53 -23.62
CA ARG A 359 14.59 13.14 -24.91
C ARG A 359 14.70 12.02 -25.93
N ALA A 360 13.77 11.96 -26.85
CA ALA A 360 13.89 11.11 -28.03
C ALA A 360 15.28 11.39 -28.61
N ALA A 361 16.15 10.39 -28.63
CA ALA A 361 17.35 10.46 -29.43
C ALA A 361 16.89 10.70 -30.86
N ALA A 362 17.34 11.79 -31.48
CA ALA A 362 17.13 12.07 -32.88
C ALA A 362 17.92 11.02 -33.68
N GLY A 363 17.27 9.89 -33.94
CA GLY A 363 17.81 8.76 -34.67
C GLY A 363 16.66 8.11 -35.42
N THR A 364 16.64 8.31 -36.70
CA THR A 364 15.73 7.75 -37.69
C THR A 364 15.57 6.24 -37.53
N VAL A 365 14.43 5.80 -37.00
CA VAL A 365 13.92 4.45 -37.26
C VAL A 365 12.96 4.60 -38.44
N GLY A 366 13.33 4.06 -39.60
CA GLY A 366 12.50 4.04 -40.78
C GLY A 366 11.21 3.26 -40.53
N ASP A 367 10.10 3.90 -40.76
CA ASP A 367 8.80 3.26 -40.86
C ASP A 367 8.74 2.43 -42.15
N PRO A 368 8.21 1.20 -42.10
CA PRO A 368 7.70 0.58 -43.31
C PRO A 368 6.34 1.20 -43.62
N GLU A 369 6.28 1.92 -44.71
CA GLU A 369 5.11 2.55 -45.28
C GLU A 369 3.96 1.54 -45.51
N GLY A 370 2.79 1.96 -45.12
CA GLY A 370 1.51 1.38 -45.49
C GLY A 370 0.49 2.51 -45.54
N ASP A 371 0.33 3.03 -46.73
CA ASP A 371 -0.54 4.12 -47.15
C ASP A 371 -2.01 3.82 -46.85
N ALA A 372 -2.72 4.77 -46.24
CA ALA A 372 -4.18 4.90 -46.34
C ALA A 372 -4.63 6.33 -46.01
N GLY A 373 -4.93 7.05 -47.04
CA GLY A 373 -5.91 8.06 -47.32
C GLY A 373 -6.28 9.11 -46.27
N ALA A 374 -5.84 10.33 -46.54
CA ALA A 374 -6.34 11.56 -45.94
C ALA A 374 -7.77 11.87 -46.46
N ALA A 375 -8.67 12.28 -45.54
CA ALA A 375 -9.81 13.13 -45.89
C ALA A 375 -9.89 14.28 -44.91
N ALA A 376 -9.63 15.48 -45.42
CA ALA A 376 -9.82 16.75 -44.74
C ALA A 376 -11.31 17.13 -44.75
N GLY A 377 -11.80 17.72 -43.71
CA GLY A 377 -13.10 18.38 -43.65
C GLY A 377 -13.07 19.51 -42.63
N ALA A 378 -13.25 20.71 -43.12
CA ALA A 378 -13.02 21.98 -42.44
C ALA A 378 -14.23 22.48 -41.66
N ASP A 379 -13.93 23.41 -40.77
CA ASP A 379 -14.66 24.61 -40.33
C ASP A 379 -16.04 24.54 -39.62
N GLY A 380 -16.06 25.21 -38.49
CA GLY A 380 -17.29 25.65 -37.82
C GLY A 380 -17.01 26.35 -36.48
N GLY A 381 -16.40 27.56 -36.53
CA GLY A 381 -16.25 28.42 -35.37
C GLY A 381 -17.61 28.96 -34.91
N SER A 382 -17.88 28.86 -33.60
CA SER A 382 -18.93 29.67 -32.97
C SER A 382 -18.40 30.21 -31.65
N THR A 383 -18.18 31.52 -31.64
CA THR A 383 -17.88 32.36 -30.48
C THR A 383 -19.14 32.56 -29.65
N MET A 384 -19.18 32.09 -28.42
CA MET A 384 -20.14 32.50 -27.40
C MET A 384 -19.47 33.36 -26.34
N GLN A 385 -19.99 34.57 -26.19
CA GLN A 385 -19.66 35.55 -25.15
C GLN A 385 -20.14 35.07 -23.77
N PRO A 386 -19.39 35.38 -22.69
CA PRO A 386 -19.82 34.99 -21.35
C PRO A 386 -20.88 35.93 -20.79
N ALA A 387 -21.97 35.38 -20.29
CA ALA A 387 -22.99 36.09 -19.52
C ALA A 387 -22.49 36.36 -18.08
N ALA A 388 -22.86 37.53 -17.55
CA ALA A 388 -22.52 37.98 -16.21
C ALA A 388 -23.12 37.09 -15.10
N PRO A 389 -22.45 36.93 -13.95
CA PRO A 389 -22.92 36.07 -12.89
C PRO A 389 -24.01 36.77 -12.05
N THR A 390 -25.18 36.17 -12.00
CA THR A 390 -26.18 36.42 -10.97
C THR A 390 -25.80 35.68 -9.68
N ALA A 391 -25.85 36.37 -8.54
CA ALA A 391 -25.54 35.86 -7.25
C ALA A 391 -26.45 34.68 -6.86
N PRO A 392 -25.92 33.53 -6.38
CA PRO A 392 -26.76 32.45 -5.89
C PRO A 392 -27.15 32.69 -4.43
N ALA A 393 -28.43 32.41 -4.13
CA ALA A 393 -28.99 32.31 -2.81
C ALA A 393 -28.27 31.19 -1.97
N PRO A 394 -28.28 31.25 -0.63
CA PRO A 394 -27.53 30.27 0.20
C PRO A 394 -28.18 28.90 0.04
N ALA A 395 -27.48 28.02 -0.69
CA ALA A 395 -27.86 26.64 -0.83
C ALA A 395 -27.41 25.87 0.42
N THR A 396 -28.34 25.25 1.12
CA THR A 396 -28.17 24.13 2.00
C THR A 396 -27.26 23.07 1.34
N PRO A 397 -26.35 22.41 2.06
CA PRO A 397 -25.34 21.54 1.42
C PRO A 397 -25.97 20.28 0.81
N ALA A 398 -26.40 20.39 -0.44
CA ALA A 398 -26.71 19.23 -1.30
C ALA A 398 -25.44 18.58 -1.87
N ALA A 399 -24.32 18.61 -1.14
CA ALA A 399 -23.00 18.25 -1.63
C ALA A 399 -22.59 16.80 -1.30
N ALA A 400 -23.50 15.81 -1.37
CA ALA A 400 -23.15 14.45 -0.98
C ALA A 400 -23.61 13.34 -1.96
N ARG A 401 -23.85 13.65 -3.23
CA ARG A 401 -24.33 12.61 -4.17
C ARG A 401 -23.35 12.23 -5.27
N THR A 402 -22.22 12.91 -5.41
CA THR A 402 -21.24 12.60 -6.45
C THR A 402 -20.18 11.67 -5.88
N PRO A 403 -19.93 10.49 -6.48
CA PRO A 403 -18.86 9.62 -6.08
C PRO A 403 -17.48 10.28 -6.33
N PHE A 404 -16.49 9.92 -5.53
CA PHE A 404 -15.13 10.42 -5.68
C PHE A 404 -14.43 9.75 -6.87
N ALA A 405 -14.25 10.46 -7.99
CA ALA A 405 -13.68 9.97 -9.25
C ALA A 405 -12.70 10.98 -9.89
N PRO A 406 -11.65 11.42 -9.18
CA PRO A 406 -10.78 12.53 -9.63
C PRO A 406 -9.91 12.20 -10.86
N LEU A 407 -9.84 10.95 -11.27
CA LEU A 407 -9.13 10.50 -12.49
C LEU A 407 -10.10 10.20 -13.65
N ALA A 408 -11.35 10.66 -13.59
CA ALA A 408 -12.26 10.55 -14.72
C ALA A 408 -11.62 11.17 -16.00
N GLY A 409 -11.67 10.42 -17.12
CA GLY A 409 -11.03 10.82 -18.37
C GLY A 409 -9.55 10.46 -18.51
N VAL A 410 -8.89 9.98 -17.47
CA VAL A 410 -7.53 9.41 -17.56
C VAL A 410 -7.61 7.97 -18.01
N ARG A 411 -6.86 7.61 -19.05
CA ARG A 411 -6.77 6.22 -19.54
C ARG A 411 -5.42 5.60 -19.22
N VAL A 412 -5.46 4.35 -18.72
CA VAL A 412 -4.30 3.61 -18.24
C VAL A 412 -4.18 2.29 -18.98
N LEU A 413 -2.99 1.98 -19.52
CA LEU A 413 -2.62 0.65 -19.95
C LEU A 413 -1.92 -0.06 -18.79
N ASP A 414 -2.57 -1.07 -18.24
CA ASP A 414 -2.06 -1.90 -17.14
C ASP A 414 -1.47 -3.20 -17.69
N LEU A 415 -0.14 -3.30 -17.71
CA LEU A 415 0.63 -4.50 -18.03
C LEU A 415 1.03 -5.27 -16.77
N GLY A 416 0.46 -4.92 -15.62
CA GLY A 416 0.79 -5.47 -14.31
C GLY A 416 0.55 -6.98 -14.18
N TRP A 417 1.40 -7.63 -13.39
CA TRP A 417 1.37 -9.06 -13.15
C TRP A 417 1.41 -9.39 -11.66
N VAL A 418 0.82 -10.49 -11.24
CA VAL A 418 0.74 -11.02 -9.87
C VAL A 418 -0.11 -10.14 -8.94
N ALA A 419 0.47 -9.21 -8.17
CA ALA A 419 -0.26 -8.44 -7.16
C ALA A 419 -0.01 -6.93 -7.25
N MET A 420 1.22 -6.45 -7.12
CA MET A 420 1.57 -5.02 -7.01
C MET A 420 1.03 -4.18 -8.19
N GLY A 421 1.33 -4.58 -9.44
CA GLY A 421 0.84 -3.89 -10.65
C GLY A 421 -0.69 -3.91 -10.76
N PRO A 422 -1.33 -5.10 -10.72
CA PRO A 422 -2.79 -5.19 -10.74
C PRO A 422 -3.48 -4.40 -9.62
N TYR A 423 -2.91 -4.35 -8.41
CA TYR A 423 -3.46 -3.54 -7.31
C TYR A 423 -3.33 -2.03 -7.60
N ALA A 424 -2.21 -1.59 -8.16
CA ALA A 424 -2.07 -0.21 -8.61
C ALA A 424 -3.12 0.16 -9.67
N GLY A 425 -3.32 -0.70 -10.67
CA GLY A 425 -4.38 -0.54 -11.67
C GLY A 425 -5.80 -0.53 -11.06
N TYR A 426 -6.06 -1.35 -10.03
CA TYR A 426 -7.29 -1.33 -9.26
C TYR A 426 -7.52 0.01 -8.56
N LEU A 427 -6.52 0.56 -7.86
CA LEU A 427 -6.63 1.85 -7.19
C LEU A 427 -6.86 3.00 -8.18
N LEU A 428 -6.23 2.95 -9.37
CA LEU A 428 -6.47 3.92 -10.46
C LEU A 428 -7.92 3.86 -10.96
N ALA A 429 -8.46 2.64 -11.17
CA ALA A 429 -9.87 2.45 -11.51
C ALA A 429 -10.80 2.94 -10.39
N ALA A 430 -10.42 2.72 -9.13
CA ALA A 430 -11.13 3.20 -7.95
C ALA A 430 -11.11 4.72 -7.77
N LEU A 431 -10.18 5.41 -8.42
CA LEU A 431 -10.13 6.87 -8.57
C LEU A 431 -10.84 7.37 -9.85
N GLY A 432 -11.46 6.47 -10.63
CA GLY A 432 -12.24 6.81 -11.81
C GLY A 432 -11.51 6.73 -13.16
N ALA A 433 -10.27 6.25 -13.21
CA ALA A 433 -9.56 6.06 -14.47
C ALA A 433 -10.17 4.92 -15.31
N ASP A 434 -10.08 5.06 -16.65
CA ASP A 434 -10.36 3.99 -17.63
C ASP A 434 -9.13 3.09 -17.75
N VAL A 435 -9.14 1.92 -17.09
CA VAL A 435 -7.98 1.03 -16.99
C VAL A 435 -8.16 -0.17 -17.93
N ILE A 436 -7.28 -0.32 -18.90
CA ILE A 436 -7.19 -1.47 -19.80
C ILE A 436 -6.11 -2.41 -19.28
N HIS A 437 -6.50 -3.57 -18.77
CA HIS A 437 -5.58 -4.60 -18.29
C HIS A 437 -5.30 -5.62 -19.37
N VAL A 438 -4.01 -5.80 -19.70
CA VAL A 438 -3.53 -6.80 -20.67
C VAL A 438 -2.99 -8.02 -19.95
N ALA A 439 -3.72 -9.12 -20.05
CA ALA A 439 -3.31 -10.41 -19.54
C ALA A 439 -2.66 -11.28 -20.62
N ARG A 440 -1.93 -12.33 -20.22
CA ARG A 440 -1.47 -13.36 -21.15
C ARG A 440 -2.65 -14.22 -21.58
N PRO A 441 -2.74 -14.65 -22.86
CA PRO A 441 -3.67 -15.69 -23.27
C PRO A 441 -3.45 -16.99 -22.47
N ALA A 442 -4.52 -17.69 -22.11
CA ALA A 442 -4.43 -18.95 -21.36
C ALA A 442 -3.53 -19.99 -22.04
N ALA A 443 -3.59 -20.08 -23.37
CA ALA A 443 -2.74 -20.96 -24.18
C ALA A 443 -1.23 -20.60 -24.13
N ALA A 444 -0.87 -19.36 -23.82
CA ALA A 444 0.51 -18.90 -23.69
C ALA A 444 1.09 -19.13 -22.28
N ILE A 445 0.24 -19.53 -21.31
CA ILE A 445 0.65 -19.92 -19.96
C ILE A 445 0.91 -21.43 -20.00
N GLY A 446 2.06 -21.83 -20.59
CA GLY A 446 2.43 -23.24 -20.71
C GLY A 446 2.40 -23.98 -19.37
N GLY A 447 1.79 -25.17 -19.34
CA GLY A 447 1.96 -26.21 -18.33
C GLY A 447 1.65 -25.80 -16.88
N GLY A 448 0.39 -25.80 -16.45
CA GLY A 448 0.06 -26.06 -15.07
C GLY A 448 0.00 -24.90 -14.10
N VAL A 449 -0.06 -23.66 -14.52
CA VAL A 449 -0.54 -22.61 -13.63
C VAL A 449 -2.06 -22.72 -13.59
N ASP A 450 -2.56 -23.46 -12.60
CA ASP A 450 -3.98 -23.46 -12.30
C ASP A 450 -4.38 -22.06 -11.83
N LEU A 451 -4.85 -21.24 -12.78
CA LEU A 451 -5.45 -19.94 -12.48
C LEU A 451 -6.77 -20.12 -11.72
N GLY A 452 -7.31 -21.33 -11.66
CA GLY A 452 -8.55 -21.68 -10.95
C GLY A 452 -8.45 -21.43 -9.45
N ALA A 453 -7.34 -21.77 -8.81
CA ALA A 453 -7.11 -21.51 -7.38
C ALA A 453 -6.84 -20.03 -7.06
N TYR A 454 -6.59 -19.19 -8.07
CA TYR A 454 -6.32 -17.75 -7.95
C TYR A 454 -7.43 -16.87 -8.55
N ASN A 455 -8.51 -17.45 -9.08
CA ASN A 455 -9.51 -16.70 -9.81
C ASN A 455 -10.09 -15.55 -9.01
N TYR A 456 -10.46 -15.75 -7.74
CA TYR A 456 -11.09 -14.68 -6.96
C TYR A 456 -10.13 -13.56 -6.55
N GLY A 457 -8.93 -13.90 -6.13
CA GLY A 457 -7.90 -12.89 -5.81
C GLY A 457 -7.48 -12.08 -7.03
N PHE A 458 -7.32 -12.76 -8.18
CA PHE A 458 -7.01 -12.10 -9.44
C PHE A 458 -8.17 -11.24 -9.94
N ASP A 459 -9.40 -11.77 -9.96
CA ASP A 459 -10.60 -11.05 -10.37
C ASP A 459 -10.83 -9.80 -9.51
N ALA A 460 -10.58 -9.90 -8.20
CA ALA A 460 -10.68 -8.79 -7.27
C ALA A 460 -9.71 -7.66 -7.62
N LEU A 461 -8.43 -7.97 -7.86
CA LEU A 461 -7.41 -7.00 -8.22
C LEU A 461 -7.64 -6.35 -9.60
N ASN A 462 -8.46 -6.96 -10.43
CA ASN A 462 -8.81 -6.45 -11.75
C ASN A 462 -10.24 -5.93 -11.86
N THR A 463 -10.93 -5.81 -10.73
CA THR A 463 -12.25 -5.15 -10.67
C THR A 463 -12.15 -3.69 -11.14
N GLY A 464 -13.15 -3.24 -11.89
CA GLY A 464 -13.20 -1.88 -12.45
C GLY A 464 -12.40 -1.67 -13.72
N LYS A 465 -11.73 -2.71 -14.25
CA LYS A 465 -10.91 -2.63 -15.46
C LYS A 465 -11.60 -3.24 -16.67
N THR A 466 -11.13 -2.89 -17.86
CA THR A 466 -11.43 -3.59 -19.12
C THR A 466 -10.34 -4.64 -19.34
N TRP A 467 -10.71 -5.92 -19.43
CA TRP A 467 -9.77 -7.04 -19.50
C TRP A 467 -9.65 -7.60 -20.92
N VAL A 468 -8.44 -7.59 -21.46
CA VAL A 468 -8.13 -8.24 -22.73
C VAL A 468 -6.93 -9.15 -22.55
N SER A 469 -6.86 -10.22 -23.35
CA SER A 469 -5.67 -11.06 -23.44
C SER A 469 -4.93 -10.76 -24.74
N ILE A 470 -3.63 -10.44 -24.65
CA ILE A 470 -2.75 -10.20 -25.81
C ILE A 470 -1.46 -10.98 -25.60
N ASP A 471 -1.05 -11.76 -26.60
CA ASP A 471 0.26 -12.40 -26.59
C ASP A 471 1.35 -11.39 -27.00
N LEU A 472 1.92 -10.71 -26.02
CA LEU A 472 2.98 -9.72 -26.20
C LEU A 472 4.29 -10.29 -26.82
N LYS A 473 4.48 -11.62 -26.81
CA LYS A 473 5.65 -12.25 -27.45
C LYS A 473 5.53 -12.29 -28.97
N ARG A 474 4.32 -12.19 -29.50
CA ARG A 474 4.08 -12.06 -30.94
C ARG A 474 4.33 -10.63 -31.42
N PRO A 475 5.00 -10.40 -32.56
CA PRO A 475 5.22 -9.04 -33.06
C PRO A 475 3.94 -8.23 -33.22
N ARG A 476 2.85 -8.87 -33.66
CA ARG A 476 1.52 -8.28 -33.82
C ARG A 476 0.90 -7.91 -32.47
N GLY A 477 1.05 -8.75 -31.42
CA GLY A 477 0.59 -8.45 -30.07
C GLY A 477 1.34 -7.27 -29.44
N ALA A 478 2.66 -7.21 -29.61
CA ALA A 478 3.44 -6.05 -29.16
C ALA A 478 3.04 -4.76 -29.90
N ALA A 479 2.73 -4.84 -31.20
CA ALA A 479 2.23 -3.71 -31.99
C ALA A 479 0.86 -3.22 -31.48
N LEU A 480 -0.06 -4.12 -31.15
CA LEU A 480 -1.35 -3.79 -30.55
C LEU A 480 -1.19 -3.09 -29.20
N ALA A 481 -0.29 -3.60 -28.33
CA ALA A 481 -0.03 -2.94 -27.04
C ALA A 481 0.52 -1.51 -27.22
N ARG A 482 1.41 -1.27 -28.20
CA ARG A 482 1.87 0.09 -28.55
C ARG A 482 0.74 0.96 -29.08
N ALA A 483 -0.15 0.41 -29.91
CA ALA A 483 -1.31 1.15 -30.42
C ALA A 483 -2.27 1.57 -29.27
N ILE A 484 -2.51 0.69 -28.31
CA ILE A 484 -3.27 1.03 -27.08
C ILE A 484 -2.54 2.10 -26.27
N ALA A 485 -1.21 1.96 -26.07
CA ALA A 485 -0.41 2.91 -25.32
C ALA A 485 -0.48 4.34 -25.90
N ARG A 486 -0.54 4.49 -27.22
CA ARG A 486 -0.75 5.80 -27.90
C ARG A 486 -2.07 6.48 -27.54
N ARG A 487 -3.04 5.73 -27.07
CA ARG A 487 -4.39 6.22 -26.67
C ARG A 487 -4.52 6.39 -25.16
N CYS A 488 -3.44 6.14 -24.41
CA CYS A 488 -3.40 6.19 -22.96
C CYS A 488 -2.62 7.39 -22.45
N ASP A 489 -2.93 7.79 -21.21
CA ASP A 489 -2.21 8.80 -20.43
C ASP A 489 -1.08 8.19 -19.61
N VAL A 490 -1.26 6.93 -19.20
CA VAL A 490 -0.35 6.20 -18.31
C VAL A 490 -0.15 4.78 -18.84
N VAL A 491 1.08 4.28 -18.79
CA VAL A 491 1.41 2.86 -18.95
C VAL A 491 2.11 2.41 -17.68
N LEU A 492 1.61 1.37 -17.02
CA LEU A 492 2.23 0.78 -15.85
C LEU A 492 2.61 -0.68 -16.10
N ASP A 493 3.77 -1.06 -15.58
CA ASP A 493 4.24 -2.45 -15.57
C ASP A 493 4.98 -2.79 -14.27
N ASN A 494 5.09 -4.08 -13.97
CA ASN A 494 5.96 -4.60 -12.92
C ASN A 494 6.78 -5.79 -13.43
N PHE A 495 7.18 -5.75 -14.67
CA PHE A 495 8.05 -6.74 -15.28
C PHE A 495 9.49 -6.63 -14.74
N ARG A 496 10.23 -7.73 -14.84
CA ARG A 496 11.67 -7.69 -14.58
C ARG A 496 12.38 -6.73 -15.56
N PRO A 497 13.42 -6.03 -15.09
CA PRO A 497 14.22 -5.17 -15.97
C PRO A 497 14.60 -5.83 -17.31
N GLY A 498 14.50 -5.08 -18.41
CA GLY A 498 14.79 -5.53 -19.77
C GLY A 498 13.63 -6.28 -20.47
N VAL A 499 12.54 -6.65 -19.79
CA VAL A 499 11.39 -7.30 -20.46
C VAL A 499 10.66 -6.33 -21.37
N THR A 500 10.33 -5.14 -20.90
CA THR A 500 9.67 -4.10 -21.69
C THR A 500 10.49 -3.70 -22.91
N GLY A 501 11.82 -3.65 -22.79
CA GLY A 501 12.73 -3.38 -23.92
C GLY A 501 12.61 -4.43 -25.04
N ARG A 502 12.59 -5.72 -24.68
CA ARG A 502 12.41 -6.82 -25.66
C ARG A 502 11.04 -6.82 -26.34
N LEU A 503 10.04 -6.25 -25.71
CA LEU A 503 8.68 -6.12 -26.22
C LEU A 503 8.46 -4.81 -27.02
N GLY A 504 9.48 -3.93 -27.11
CA GLY A 504 9.34 -2.60 -27.72
C GLY A 504 8.42 -1.67 -26.94
N LEU A 505 8.33 -1.87 -25.63
CA LEU A 505 7.50 -1.13 -24.67
C LEU A 505 8.38 -0.48 -23.58
N SER A 506 9.68 -0.22 -23.85
CA SER A 506 10.53 0.50 -22.92
C SER A 506 10.03 1.94 -22.72
N ALA A 507 10.45 2.57 -21.63
CA ALA A 507 10.09 3.95 -21.34
C ALA A 507 10.48 4.91 -22.48
N GLU A 508 11.66 4.67 -23.09
CA GLU A 508 12.15 5.43 -24.22
C GLU A 508 11.28 5.24 -25.47
N ALA A 509 10.97 3.98 -25.80
CA ALA A 509 10.11 3.67 -26.94
C ALA A 509 8.71 4.26 -26.77
N LEU A 510 8.15 4.20 -25.57
CA LEU A 510 6.83 4.76 -25.26
C LEU A 510 6.85 6.30 -25.26
N ALA A 511 7.91 6.94 -24.74
CA ALA A 511 8.06 8.40 -24.79
C ALA A 511 8.17 8.93 -26.23
N ALA A 512 8.80 8.15 -27.14
CA ALA A 512 8.84 8.47 -28.57
C ALA A 512 7.45 8.40 -29.23
N LEU A 513 6.54 7.54 -28.74
CA LEU A 513 5.16 7.47 -29.21
C LEU A 513 4.32 8.67 -28.77
N SER A 514 4.53 9.15 -27.54
CA SER A 514 3.81 10.29 -26.97
C SER A 514 4.66 10.99 -25.91
N PRO A 515 5.13 12.24 -26.16
CA PRO A 515 5.90 13.01 -25.19
C PRO A 515 5.14 13.35 -23.88
N ARG A 516 3.82 13.19 -23.87
CA ARG A 516 2.97 13.42 -22.70
C ARG A 516 2.70 12.15 -21.88
N LEU A 517 3.10 10.98 -22.39
CA LEU A 517 2.83 9.70 -21.76
C LEU A 517 3.62 9.58 -20.45
N ILE A 518 2.93 9.16 -19.40
CA ILE A 518 3.54 8.79 -18.14
C ILE A 518 3.76 7.28 -18.15
N THR A 519 4.97 6.84 -17.83
CA THR A 519 5.28 5.43 -17.68
C THR A 519 5.74 5.14 -16.25
N LEU A 520 5.31 4.00 -15.70
CA LEU A 520 5.77 3.53 -14.40
C LEU A 520 6.17 2.08 -14.50
N SER A 521 7.41 1.79 -14.11
CA SER A 521 7.92 0.43 -13.93
C SER A 521 8.20 0.17 -12.45
N ALA A 522 7.50 -0.81 -11.85
CA ALA A 522 7.65 -1.15 -10.43
C ALA A 522 8.35 -2.51 -10.29
N THR A 523 9.54 -2.52 -9.68
CA THR A 523 10.34 -3.74 -9.51
C THR A 523 10.84 -3.87 -8.07
N THR A 524 11.49 -4.98 -7.74
CA THR A 524 12.01 -5.23 -6.38
C THR A 524 12.92 -4.09 -5.90
N CYS A 525 13.95 -3.74 -6.70
CA CYS A 525 14.99 -2.77 -6.32
C CYS A 525 15.14 -1.63 -7.36
N GLY A 526 14.18 -1.47 -8.29
CA GLY A 526 14.26 -0.52 -9.39
C GLY A 526 15.08 -1.04 -10.58
N HIS A 527 14.92 -0.41 -11.74
CA HIS A 527 15.66 -0.74 -12.97
C HIS A 527 17.15 -0.36 -12.88
N ARG A 528 17.47 0.63 -12.03
CA ARG A 528 18.84 1.12 -11.79
C ARG A 528 19.49 0.49 -10.55
N ALA A 529 19.05 -0.70 -10.15
CA ALA A 529 19.59 -1.38 -8.97
C ALA A 529 21.09 -1.68 -9.14
N VAL A 530 21.86 -1.35 -8.11
CA VAL A 530 23.27 -1.75 -8.04
C VAL A 530 23.36 -3.29 -7.92
N GLY A 531 24.13 -3.90 -8.79
CA GLY A 531 24.27 -5.37 -8.87
C GLY A 531 23.25 -6.06 -9.77
N GLY A 532 22.42 -5.30 -10.50
CA GLY A 532 21.51 -5.84 -11.53
C GLY A 532 20.10 -6.20 -11.06
N PRO A 533 19.31 -6.83 -11.94
CA PRO A 533 17.94 -7.20 -11.67
C PRO A 533 17.82 -8.16 -10.48
N TYR A 534 16.86 -7.90 -9.60
CA TYR A 534 16.60 -8.74 -8.45
C TYR A 534 15.19 -9.35 -8.52
N PRO A 535 15.04 -10.68 -8.51
CA PRO A 535 13.72 -11.30 -8.43
C PRO A 535 13.17 -11.15 -7.01
N GLY A 536 11.91 -10.81 -6.86
CA GLY A 536 11.32 -10.71 -5.53
C GLY A 536 9.81 -10.74 -5.56
N TYR A 537 9.26 -11.02 -4.39
CA TYR A 537 7.85 -10.97 -4.05
C TYR A 537 7.73 -10.23 -2.71
N ALA A 538 6.52 -9.94 -2.27
CA ALA A 538 6.26 -9.19 -1.04
C ALA A 538 7.16 -9.52 0.16
N PRO A 539 7.42 -10.79 0.53
CA PRO A 539 8.31 -11.10 1.66
C PRO A 539 9.75 -10.63 1.44
N VAL A 540 10.24 -10.69 0.20
CA VAL A 540 11.58 -10.20 -0.17
C VAL A 540 11.64 -8.68 -0.06
N PHE A 541 10.57 -7.96 -0.48
CA PHE A 541 10.50 -6.49 -0.34
C PHE A 541 10.51 -6.09 1.13
N ALA A 542 9.77 -6.83 2.00
CA ALA A 542 9.76 -6.60 3.44
C ALA A 542 11.14 -6.79 4.09
N ALA A 543 11.89 -7.81 3.64
CA ALA A 543 13.24 -8.07 4.14
C ALA A 543 14.22 -6.98 3.69
N LEU A 544 14.24 -6.66 2.41
CA LEU A 544 15.11 -5.62 1.84
C LEU A 544 14.78 -4.22 2.39
N GLY A 545 13.50 -3.90 2.57
CA GLY A 545 13.08 -2.59 3.10
C GLY A 545 13.20 -2.43 4.62
N GLY A 546 13.63 -3.48 5.36
CA GLY A 546 13.83 -3.42 6.81
C GLY A 546 12.60 -3.77 7.65
N LEU A 547 11.41 -3.93 7.06
CA LEU A 547 10.17 -4.22 7.79
C LEU A 547 10.19 -5.57 8.49
N ALA A 548 10.72 -6.60 7.83
CA ALA A 548 10.85 -7.92 8.44
C ALA A 548 11.76 -7.90 9.68
N ALA A 549 12.85 -7.14 9.65
CA ALA A 549 13.76 -6.97 10.78
C ALA A 549 13.10 -6.27 11.98
N ALA A 550 12.16 -5.36 11.73
CA ALA A 550 11.41 -4.62 12.75
C ALA A 550 10.18 -5.37 13.28
N THR A 551 9.79 -6.49 12.63
CA THR A 551 8.59 -7.27 12.97
C THR A 551 8.98 -8.54 13.74
N GLY A 552 8.28 -8.85 14.83
CA GLY A 552 8.49 -10.04 15.65
C GLY A 552 8.34 -9.76 17.13
N GLU A 553 8.35 -10.82 17.92
CA GLU A 553 8.28 -10.74 19.37
C GLU A 553 9.62 -10.27 19.97
N PRO A 554 9.60 -9.66 21.18
CA PRO A 554 10.82 -9.28 21.89
C PRO A 554 11.76 -10.47 22.07
N GLY A 555 13.04 -10.33 21.65
CA GLY A 555 14.03 -11.41 21.75
C GLY A 555 13.84 -12.58 20.77
N GLY A 556 12.71 -12.62 20.04
CA GLY A 556 12.43 -13.64 19.04
C GLY A 556 13.09 -13.37 17.67
N PRO A 557 12.94 -14.28 16.69
CA PRO A 557 13.41 -14.06 15.33
C PRO A 557 12.57 -12.98 14.60
N PRO A 558 13.09 -12.43 13.48
CA PRO A 558 12.27 -11.62 12.61
C PRO A 558 11.12 -12.45 12.01
N VAL A 559 10.01 -11.78 11.71
CA VAL A 559 8.80 -12.41 11.18
C VAL A 559 8.57 -12.00 9.73
N GLU A 560 8.16 -12.95 8.91
CA GLU A 560 7.78 -12.70 7.51
C GLU A 560 6.53 -11.82 7.42
N VAL A 561 6.63 -10.70 6.70
CA VAL A 561 5.49 -9.89 6.27
C VAL A 561 5.30 -10.08 4.78
N SER A 562 4.12 -10.60 4.36
CA SER A 562 3.94 -11.02 2.97
C SER A 562 2.99 -10.11 2.16
N HIS A 563 1.88 -10.61 1.65
CA HIS A 563 0.98 -9.95 0.68
C HIS A 563 0.76 -8.44 0.84
N PRO A 564 0.55 -7.88 2.04
CA PRO A 564 0.28 -6.46 2.20
C PRO A 564 1.36 -5.55 1.68
N VAL A 565 2.59 -6.05 1.58
CA VAL A 565 3.75 -5.29 1.11
C VAL A 565 3.67 -5.01 -0.39
N ASP A 566 3.15 -5.95 -1.19
CA ASP A 566 2.83 -5.72 -2.60
C ASP A 566 1.79 -4.58 -2.74
N PHE A 567 0.77 -4.58 -1.89
CA PHE A 567 -0.29 -3.58 -1.93
C PHE A 567 0.18 -2.22 -1.43
N PHE A 568 1.06 -2.20 -0.42
CA PHE A 568 1.71 -0.97 0.00
C PHE A 568 2.52 -0.34 -1.15
N ALA A 569 3.39 -1.12 -1.80
CA ALA A 569 4.18 -0.65 -2.93
C ALA A 569 3.29 -0.21 -4.11
N GLY A 570 2.17 -0.92 -4.35
CA GLY A 570 1.14 -0.52 -5.31
C GLY A 570 0.47 0.82 -4.96
N SER A 571 0.23 1.09 -3.67
CA SER A 571 -0.31 2.38 -3.21
C SER A 571 0.68 3.53 -3.48
N VAL A 572 1.98 3.31 -3.22
CA VAL A 572 3.05 4.27 -3.53
C VAL A 572 3.18 4.47 -5.05
N ALA A 573 3.02 3.40 -5.85
CA ALA A 573 3.02 3.51 -7.31
C ALA A 573 1.90 4.46 -7.80
N VAL A 574 0.69 4.34 -7.25
CA VAL A 574 -0.43 5.22 -7.62
C VAL A 574 -0.21 6.64 -7.12
N LEU A 575 0.36 6.83 -5.92
CA LEU A 575 0.74 8.16 -5.43
C LEU A 575 1.72 8.83 -6.40
N ALA A 576 2.71 8.09 -6.91
CA ALA A 576 3.66 8.57 -7.92
C ALA A 576 2.99 8.90 -9.25
N ILE A 577 2.06 8.06 -9.73
CA ILE A 577 1.30 8.30 -10.97
C ILE A 577 0.45 9.58 -10.85
N VAL A 578 -0.26 9.78 -9.73
CA VAL A 578 -1.09 10.98 -9.53
C VAL A 578 -0.23 12.24 -9.44
N ALA A 579 0.94 12.16 -8.78
CA ALA A 579 1.91 13.24 -8.77
C ALA A 579 2.46 13.55 -10.18
N ALA A 580 2.79 12.51 -10.96
CA ALA A 580 3.25 12.66 -12.33
C ALA A 580 2.16 13.24 -13.25
N LEU A 581 0.88 12.86 -13.08
CA LEU A 581 -0.25 13.45 -13.79
C LEU A 581 -0.37 14.94 -13.50
N ARG A 582 -0.29 15.33 -12.22
CA ARG A 582 -0.30 16.75 -11.83
C ARG A 582 0.87 17.53 -12.43
N ARG A 583 2.09 16.96 -12.40
CA ARG A 583 3.26 17.55 -13.06
C ARG A 583 3.03 17.72 -14.57
N ARG A 584 2.53 16.68 -15.23
CA ARG A 584 2.22 16.72 -16.66
C ARG A 584 1.18 17.80 -16.99
N ASP A 585 0.15 17.94 -16.16
CA ASP A 585 -0.90 18.95 -16.35
C ASP A 585 -0.30 20.37 -16.25
N ALA A 586 0.72 20.58 -15.40
CA ALA A 586 1.43 21.86 -15.27
C ALA A 586 2.50 22.12 -16.35
N THR A 587 3.18 21.07 -16.83
CA THR A 587 4.39 21.23 -17.69
C THR A 587 4.13 20.82 -19.16
N GLY A 588 3.06 20.12 -19.44
CA GLY A 588 2.78 19.51 -20.74
C GLY A 588 3.60 18.25 -21.06
N ALA A 589 4.56 17.86 -20.19
CA ALA A 589 5.50 16.76 -20.45
C ALA A 589 5.20 15.53 -19.60
N GLY A 590 5.27 14.36 -20.22
CA GLY A 590 5.25 13.06 -19.54
C GLY A 590 6.53 12.80 -18.75
N THR A 591 6.58 11.68 -18.04
CA THR A 591 7.76 11.26 -17.26
C THR A 591 7.78 9.74 -17.07
N HIS A 592 8.95 9.20 -16.83
CA HIS A 592 9.12 7.81 -16.40
C HIS A 592 9.36 7.75 -14.89
N VAL A 593 8.67 6.85 -14.21
CA VAL A 593 8.85 6.54 -12.79
C VAL A 593 9.44 5.14 -12.65
N ASP A 594 10.63 5.03 -12.08
CA ASP A 594 11.30 3.77 -11.73
C ASP A 594 11.10 3.50 -10.24
N LEU A 595 10.04 2.77 -9.87
CA LEU A 595 9.70 2.46 -8.50
C LEU A 595 10.41 1.19 -8.01
N ALA A 596 11.12 1.30 -6.88
CA ALA A 596 11.64 0.15 -6.14
C ALA A 596 10.71 -0.18 -4.97
N ALA A 597 10.14 -1.39 -4.96
CA ALA A 597 9.24 -1.83 -3.89
C ALA A 597 9.94 -1.86 -2.52
N ALA A 598 11.22 -2.25 -2.48
CA ALA A 598 12.02 -2.24 -1.26
C ALA A 598 12.22 -0.80 -0.71
N GLU A 599 12.38 0.21 -1.57
CA GLU A 599 12.49 1.61 -1.16
C GLU A 599 11.15 2.17 -0.68
N ALA A 600 10.04 1.77 -1.28
CA ALA A 600 8.70 2.10 -0.79
C ALA A 600 8.50 1.57 0.64
N VAL A 601 8.89 0.31 0.91
CA VAL A 601 8.86 -0.25 2.26
C VAL A 601 9.77 0.52 3.21
N LEU A 602 11.01 0.79 2.81
CA LEU A 602 11.95 1.58 3.61
C LEU A 602 11.37 2.95 4.00
N TRP A 603 10.74 3.65 3.05
CA TRP A 603 10.09 4.93 3.30
C TRP A 603 8.94 4.84 4.31
N SER A 604 8.16 3.75 4.30
CA SER A 604 7.09 3.53 5.28
C SER A 604 7.60 3.48 6.73
N LEU A 605 8.90 3.22 6.91
CA LEU A 605 9.56 3.13 8.22
C LEU A 605 10.28 4.44 8.62
N SER A 606 9.96 5.58 8.00
CA SER A 606 10.64 6.86 8.24
C SER A 606 10.61 7.28 9.72
N ASP A 607 9.50 7.10 10.44
CA ASP A 607 9.44 7.40 11.88
C ASP A 607 10.40 6.50 12.68
N HIS A 608 10.44 5.21 12.35
CA HIS A 608 11.34 4.25 13.01
C HIS A 608 12.81 4.55 12.69
N ALA A 609 13.13 4.93 11.44
CA ALA A 609 14.48 5.34 11.07
C ALA A 609 14.95 6.56 11.88
N LEU A 610 14.08 7.53 12.06
CA LEU A 610 14.35 8.71 12.89
C LEU A 610 14.46 8.33 14.38
N ALA A 611 13.62 7.40 14.88
CA ALA A 611 13.71 6.90 16.25
C ALA A 611 15.09 6.29 16.54
N LEU A 612 15.63 5.49 15.61
CA LEU A 612 16.95 4.89 15.75
C LEU A 612 18.07 5.93 15.78
N GLN A 613 17.96 7.01 15.00
CA GLN A 613 18.91 8.14 15.01
C GLN A 613 18.75 9.00 16.28
N ASP A 614 17.59 9.01 16.92
CA ASP A 614 17.36 9.64 18.22
C ASP A 614 17.73 8.74 19.42
N GLY A 615 18.33 7.57 19.18
CA GLY A 615 18.88 6.69 20.21
C GLY A 615 17.99 5.52 20.62
N ALA A 616 16.88 5.25 19.91
CA ALA A 616 16.11 4.02 20.13
C ALA A 616 16.96 2.78 19.84
N ASP A 617 16.76 1.71 20.61
CA ASP A 617 17.57 0.48 20.51
C ASP A 617 17.22 -0.41 19.30
N GLY A 618 16.07 -0.17 18.66
CA GLY A 618 15.62 -0.93 17.48
C GLY A 618 15.12 -2.34 17.78
N ARG A 619 14.87 -2.67 19.06
CA ARG A 619 14.31 -3.97 19.44
C ARG A 619 12.91 -4.17 18.88
N ARG A 620 12.62 -5.40 18.47
CA ARG A 620 11.24 -5.81 18.18
C ARG A 620 10.40 -5.74 19.44
N ILE A 621 9.18 -5.27 19.32
CA ILE A 621 8.26 -5.05 20.47
C ILE A 621 6.99 -5.88 20.39
N GLY A 622 6.82 -6.68 19.33
CA GLY A 622 5.62 -7.48 19.12
C GLY A 622 4.35 -6.63 19.10
N ASN A 623 3.37 -7.05 19.86
CA ASN A 623 2.15 -6.28 20.12
C ASN A 623 2.30 -5.29 21.28
N GLY A 624 3.49 -5.15 21.88
CA GLY A 624 3.76 -4.24 22.98
C GLY A 624 3.92 -2.78 22.56
N HIS A 625 4.13 -1.91 23.55
CA HIS A 625 4.46 -0.49 23.36
C HIS A 625 5.51 -0.06 24.37
N PRO A 626 6.51 0.77 24.01
CA PRO A 626 7.60 1.11 24.94
C PRO A 626 7.16 2.00 26.12
N ALA A 627 6.03 2.71 25.99
CA ALA A 627 5.57 3.69 26.98
C ALA A 627 4.15 3.43 27.52
N ILE A 628 3.46 2.38 27.08
CA ILE A 628 2.06 2.09 27.47
C ILE A 628 1.93 0.66 27.97
N ALA A 629 1.27 0.48 29.10
CA ALA A 629 0.84 -0.80 29.65
C ALA A 629 -0.49 -0.64 30.42
N PRO A 630 -1.51 -1.52 30.20
CA PRO A 630 -1.48 -2.63 29.24
C PRO A 630 -1.57 -2.14 27.79
N HIS A 631 -0.82 -2.79 26.92
CA HIS A 631 -0.85 -2.63 25.47
C HIS A 631 -0.48 -3.99 24.87
N GLY A 632 -1.45 -4.75 24.39
CA GLY A 632 -1.20 -6.12 23.97
C GLY A 632 -2.43 -6.82 23.39
N VAL A 633 -2.28 -8.13 23.19
CA VAL A 633 -3.30 -9.02 22.62
C VAL A 633 -3.46 -10.23 23.52
N TRP A 634 -4.69 -10.52 23.89
CA TRP A 634 -5.01 -11.62 24.82
C TRP A 634 -5.97 -12.61 24.18
N ARG A 635 -5.83 -13.88 24.54
CA ARG A 635 -6.73 -14.94 24.10
C ARG A 635 -8.08 -14.84 24.83
N CYS A 636 -9.15 -14.93 24.07
CA CYS A 636 -10.53 -14.99 24.54
C CYS A 636 -11.07 -16.44 24.55
N ARG A 637 -12.32 -16.61 24.92
CA ARG A 637 -13.04 -17.88 24.85
C ARG A 637 -13.26 -18.30 23.38
N GLY A 638 -12.99 -19.55 23.07
CA GLY A 638 -13.15 -20.14 21.74
C GLY A 638 -11.82 -20.34 20.99
N ASP A 639 -11.89 -20.99 19.84
CA ASP A 639 -10.76 -21.32 19.00
C ASP A 639 -10.32 -20.11 18.18
N ASN A 640 -9.04 -19.78 18.23
CA ASN A 640 -8.43 -18.65 17.52
C ASN A 640 -9.13 -17.30 17.77
N ARG A 641 -9.66 -17.10 19.02
CA ARG A 641 -10.34 -15.85 19.43
C ARG A 641 -9.38 -14.99 20.25
N TRP A 642 -9.15 -13.76 19.82
CA TRP A 642 -8.19 -12.85 20.40
C TRP A 642 -8.72 -11.43 20.40
N ILE A 643 -8.32 -10.66 21.42
CA ILE A 643 -8.67 -9.24 21.55
C ILE A 643 -7.43 -8.38 21.79
N ALA A 644 -7.31 -7.28 21.05
CA ALA A 644 -6.32 -6.24 21.29
C ALA A 644 -6.90 -5.20 22.26
N ILE A 645 -6.16 -4.90 23.34
CA ILE A 645 -6.59 -3.94 24.38
C ILE A 645 -5.45 -2.95 24.66
N VAL A 646 -5.81 -1.68 24.81
CA VAL A 646 -4.90 -0.62 25.29
C VAL A 646 -5.60 0.22 26.34
N ALA A 647 -4.91 0.46 27.45
CA ALA A 647 -5.30 1.46 28.44
C ALA A 647 -4.08 2.35 28.75
N ASP A 648 -4.06 3.52 28.15
CA ASP A 648 -2.93 4.46 28.14
C ASP A 648 -2.89 5.40 29.35
N THR A 649 -4.02 5.52 30.06
CA THR A 649 -4.17 6.36 31.25
C THR A 649 -4.53 5.53 32.48
N ASP A 650 -4.28 6.08 33.67
CA ASP A 650 -4.66 5.41 34.95
C ASP A 650 -6.19 5.28 35.07
N VAL A 651 -6.94 6.29 34.59
CA VAL A 651 -8.40 6.23 34.52
C VAL A 651 -8.88 5.15 33.55
N GLY A 652 -8.24 5.05 32.36
CA GLY A 652 -8.52 4.00 31.38
C GLY A 652 -8.25 2.61 31.95
N PHE A 653 -7.17 2.45 32.71
CA PHE A 653 -6.83 1.18 33.38
C PHE A 653 -7.85 0.80 34.44
N ALA A 654 -8.28 1.75 35.30
CA ALA A 654 -9.32 1.49 36.31
C ALA A 654 -10.65 1.07 35.65
N ARG A 655 -11.04 1.70 34.50
CA ARG A 655 -12.22 1.32 33.74
C ARG A 655 -12.09 -0.09 33.14
N LEU A 656 -10.90 -0.44 32.62
CA LEU A 656 -10.60 -1.80 32.15
C LEU A 656 -10.80 -2.83 33.27
N CYS A 657 -10.20 -2.59 34.46
CA CYS A 657 -10.31 -3.49 35.61
C CYS A 657 -11.77 -3.66 36.05
N ALA A 658 -12.54 -2.57 36.11
CA ALA A 658 -13.95 -2.61 36.44
C ALA A 658 -14.76 -3.42 35.41
N ALA A 659 -14.55 -3.21 34.13
CA ALA A 659 -15.23 -3.91 33.06
C ALA A 659 -14.89 -5.42 33.01
N LEU A 660 -13.69 -5.80 33.44
CA LEU A 660 -13.27 -7.20 33.57
C LEU A 660 -13.72 -7.88 34.86
N GLY A 661 -14.28 -7.13 35.80
CA GLY A 661 -14.67 -7.65 37.15
C GLY A 661 -13.48 -7.87 38.08
N VAL A 662 -12.36 -7.19 37.84
CA VAL A 662 -11.11 -7.28 38.62
C VAL A 662 -10.70 -5.91 39.17
N ALA A 663 -11.67 -5.10 39.61
CA ALA A 663 -11.47 -3.75 40.11
C ALA A 663 -10.30 -3.59 41.11
N PRO A 664 -10.03 -4.55 42.03
CA PRO A 664 -8.90 -4.43 42.96
C PRO A 664 -7.51 -4.35 42.29
N LEU A 665 -7.35 -4.78 41.03
CA LEU A 665 -6.08 -4.63 40.32
C LEU A 665 -5.73 -3.16 40.09
N ALA A 666 -6.70 -2.25 40.03
CA ALA A 666 -6.47 -0.83 39.84
C ALA A 666 -5.77 -0.18 41.02
N ASP A 667 -6.00 -0.73 42.26
CA ASP A 667 -5.43 -0.25 43.50
C ASP A 667 -4.14 -0.97 43.90
N ASP A 668 -3.74 -2.02 43.15
CA ASP A 668 -2.48 -2.72 43.38
C ASP A 668 -1.29 -1.78 43.13
N PRO A 669 -0.39 -1.57 44.11
CA PRO A 669 0.76 -0.67 43.94
C PRO A 669 1.63 -0.97 42.70
N ARG A 670 1.64 -2.23 42.24
CA ARG A 670 2.36 -2.63 41.03
C ARG A 670 1.70 -2.11 39.74
N PHE A 671 0.40 -1.72 39.79
CA PHE A 671 -0.39 -1.39 38.60
C PHE A 671 -1.10 -0.04 38.68
N SER A 672 -1.12 0.62 39.80
CA SER A 672 -1.91 1.84 40.07
C SER A 672 -1.46 3.05 39.22
N THR A 673 -0.22 3.09 38.75
CA THR A 673 0.28 4.16 37.90
C THR A 673 0.83 3.63 36.59
N ALA A 674 0.85 4.45 35.52
CA ALA A 674 1.40 4.09 34.21
C ALA A 674 2.86 3.60 34.30
N ALA A 675 3.69 4.25 35.10
CA ALA A 675 5.08 3.86 35.32
C ALA A 675 5.20 2.51 36.04
N ALA A 676 4.36 2.25 37.04
CA ALA A 676 4.33 0.98 37.78
C ALA A 676 3.89 -0.16 36.84
N ARG A 677 2.87 0.05 36.02
CA ARG A 677 2.41 -0.93 35.01
C ARG A 677 3.49 -1.29 34.02
N LEU A 678 4.26 -0.29 33.52
CA LEU A 678 5.39 -0.54 32.62
C LEU A 678 6.49 -1.37 33.29
N ALA A 679 6.82 -1.06 34.55
CA ALA A 679 7.84 -1.79 35.31
C ALA A 679 7.41 -3.25 35.60
N HIS A 680 6.12 -3.51 35.74
CA HIS A 680 5.55 -4.82 36.07
C HIS A 680 4.70 -5.40 34.95
N ARG A 681 5.02 -5.10 33.68
CA ARG A 681 4.23 -5.48 32.50
C ARG A 681 3.89 -6.98 32.46
N GLU A 682 4.87 -7.86 32.64
CA GLU A 682 4.66 -9.32 32.58
C GLU A 682 3.66 -9.78 33.65
N ALA A 683 3.78 -9.26 34.87
CA ALA A 683 2.85 -9.57 35.95
C ALA A 683 1.42 -9.02 35.65
N LEU A 684 1.32 -7.84 35.06
CA LEU A 684 0.06 -7.25 34.62
C LEU A 684 -0.59 -8.09 33.52
N ASP A 685 0.16 -8.47 32.49
CA ASP A 685 -0.33 -9.28 31.37
C ASP A 685 -0.84 -10.64 31.85
N ALA A 686 -0.13 -11.27 32.80
CA ALA A 686 -0.56 -12.52 33.44
C ALA A 686 -1.84 -12.33 34.27
N ALA A 687 -1.96 -11.22 35.01
CA ALA A 687 -3.15 -10.93 35.82
C ALA A 687 -4.41 -10.69 34.97
N LEU A 688 -4.25 -10.11 33.77
CA LEU A 688 -5.34 -9.85 32.84
C LEU A 688 -5.74 -11.09 32.02
N ALA A 689 -4.83 -12.06 31.82
CA ALA A 689 -5.03 -13.18 30.91
C ALA A 689 -6.24 -14.07 31.30
N ALA A 690 -6.40 -14.43 32.57
CA ALA A 690 -7.46 -15.33 33.02
C ALA A 690 -8.88 -14.70 32.90
N PRO A 691 -9.11 -13.46 33.39
CA PRO A 691 -10.41 -12.80 33.25
C PRO A 691 -10.79 -12.53 31.77
N ILE A 692 -9.82 -12.24 30.90
CA ILE A 692 -10.09 -12.03 29.47
C ILE A 692 -10.41 -13.36 28.78
N ARG A 693 -9.69 -14.44 29.09
CA ARG A 693 -9.89 -15.78 28.49
C ARG A 693 -11.28 -16.35 28.72
N ALA A 694 -11.94 -15.95 29.80
CA ALA A 694 -13.31 -16.37 30.12
C ALA A 694 -14.39 -15.67 29.27
N GLN A 695 -14.05 -14.62 28.54
CA GLN A 695 -14.98 -13.73 27.81
C GLN A 695 -15.07 -14.07 26.33
N ASP A 696 -16.21 -13.72 25.73
CA ASP A 696 -16.36 -13.62 24.26
C ASP A 696 -15.66 -12.32 23.79
N ASP A 697 -14.91 -12.41 22.69
CA ASP A 697 -14.10 -11.30 22.19
C ASP A 697 -14.94 -10.10 21.70
N ARG A 698 -16.09 -10.33 21.07
CA ARG A 698 -16.97 -9.29 20.54
C ARG A 698 -17.77 -8.61 21.66
N GLU A 699 -18.34 -9.39 22.57
CA GLU A 699 -19.06 -8.87 23.74
C GLU A 699 -18.14 -8.06 24.64
N LEU A 700 -16.93 -8.56 24.87
CA LEU A 700 -15.91 -7.85 25.64
C LEU A 700 -15.50 -6.54 24.97
N ALA A 701 -15.23 -6.55 23.66
CA ALA A 701 -14.85 -5.34 22.94
C ALA A 701 -15.96 -4.26 23.00
N ALA A 702 -17.22 -4.64 22.80
CA ALA A 702 -18.34 -3.70 22.89
C ALA A 702 -18.48 -3.10 24.32
N ARG A 703 -18.34 -3.92 25.35
CA ARG A 703 -18.39 -3.49 26.76
C ARG A 703 -17.23 -2.55 27.11
N LEU A 704 -16.00 -2.86 26.63
CA LEU A 704 -14.82 -2.01 26.86
C LEU A 704 -14.94 -0.69 26.10
N ALA A 705 -15.40 -0.72 24.85
CA ALA A 705 -15.64 0.50 24.09
C ALA A 705 -16.68 1.40 24.76
N GLY A 706 -17.78 0.82 25.28
CA GLY A 706 -18.79 1.54 26.07
C GLY A 706 -18.24 2.14 27.38
N ALA A 707 -17.21 1.52 27.96
CA ALA A 707 -16.48 2.06 29.11
C ALA A 707 -15.40 3.08 28.74
N GLY A 708 -15.20 3.39 27.44
CA GLY A 708 -14.17 4.31 26.96
C GLY A 708 -12.76 3.71 26.94
N VAL A 709 -12.64 2.37 26.89
CA VAL A 709 -11.36 1.66 26.78
C VAL A 709 -11.17 1.17 25.36
N ALA A 710 -10.01 1.43 24.79
CA ALA A 710 -9.68 0.99 23.44
C ALA A 710 -9.51 -0.54 23.38
N ALA A 711 -10.43 -1.21 22.67
CA ALA A 711 -10.41 -2.65 22.46
C ALA A 711 -11.07 -3.04 21.14
N HIS A 712 -10.51 -4.06 20.47
CA HIS A 712 -11.11 -4.64 19.27
C HIS A 712 -10.73 -6.12 19.15
N PRO A 713 -11.66 -7.01 18.71
CA PRO A 713 -11.30 -8.37 18.35
C PRO A 713 -10.22 -8.39 17.26
N SER A 714 -9.45 -9.48 17.20
CA SER A 714 -8.58 -9.76 16.05
C SER A 714 -9.35 -10.66 15.06
N PRO A 715 -10.03 -10.08 14.04
CA PRO A 715 -10.96 -10.83 13.20
C PRO A 715 -10.22 -11.68 12.17
N VAL A 716 -10.75 -12.87 11.88
CA VAL A 716 -10.43 -13.64 10.67
C VAL A 716 -11.28 -13.14 9.49
N SER A 717 -10.99 -13.61 8.26
CA SER A 717 -11.70 -13.19 7.06
C SER A 717 -13.22 -13.36 7.14
N ALA A 718 -13.69 -14.45 7.78
CA ALA A 718 -15.12 -14.68 8.04
C ALA A 718 -15.73 -13.56 8.89
N ASP A 719 -15.01 -13.13 9.94
CA ASP A 719 -15.47 -12.05 10.83
C ASP A 719 -15.54 -10.70 10.11
N LEU A 720 -14.53 -10.39 9.25
CA LEU A 720 -14.53 -9.17 8.44
C LEU A 720 -15.73 -9.13 7.47
N CYS A 721 -16.03 -10.27 6.82
CA CYS A 721 -17.17 -10.38 5.90
C CYS A 721 -18.52 -10.26 6.61
N ALA A 722 -18.57 -10.60 7.89
CA ALA A 722 -19.78 -10.56 8.73
C ALA A 722 -19.87 -9.31 9.61
N ASP A 723 -18.89 -8.38 9.56
CA ASP A 723 -18.85 -7.19 10.41
C ASP A 723 -19.95 -6.18 10.00
N PRO A 724 -20.96 -5.90 10.85
CA PRO A 724 -22.02 -4.96 10.53
C PRO A 724 -21.50 -3.55 10.22
N HIS A 725 -20.41 -3.14 10.88
CA HIS A 725 -19.80 -1.83 10.64
C HIS A 725 -19.21 -1.71 9.22
N LEU A 726 -18.44 -2.72 8.79
CA LEU A 726 -17.90 -2.75 7.43
C LEU A 726 -19.01 -2.90 6.38
N ALA A 727 -20.08 -3.63 6.70
CA ALA A 727 -21.25 -3.79 5.81
C ALA A 727 -22.00 -2.46 5.64
N GLU A 728 -22.32 -1.73 6.70
CA GLU A 728 -23.01 -0.44 6.66
C GLU A 728 -22.18 0.61 5.92
N ARG A 729 -20.86 0.59 6.08
CA ARG A 729 -19.94 1.48 5.37
C ARG A 729 -19.68 1.08 3.92
N GLY A 730 -20.21 -0.07 3.47
CA GLY A 730 -19.98 -0.60 2.12
C GLY A 730 -18.52 -0.91 1.84
N ALA A 731 -17.78 -1.37 2.87
CA ALA A 731 -16.37 -1.75 2.72
C ALA A 731 -16.17 -3.03 1.92
N LEU A 732 -17.21 -3.87 1.83
CA LEU A 732 -17.30 -5.01 0.92
C LEU A 732 -18.40 -4.71 -0.11
N CYS A 733 -18.03 -4.63 -1.38
CA CYS A 733 -18.92 -4.36 -2.49
C CYS A 733 -19.29 -5.63 -3.25
N GLU A 734 -20.48 -5.65 -3.82
CA GLU A 734 -20.90 -6.69 -4.77
C GLU A 734 -20.65 -6.22 -6.21
N ARG A 735 -20.13 -7.11 -7.04
CA ARG A 735 -19.91 -6.84 -8.46
C ARG A 735 -21.21 -7.03 -9.23
N ASP A 736 -21.56 -6.06 -10.10
CA ASP A 736 -22.67 -6.19 -11.03
C ASP A 736 -22.51 -7.41 -11.94
N ALA A 737 -23.59 -8.17 -12.08
CA ALA A 737 -23.66 -9.48 -12.68
C ALA A 737 -23.56 -9.48 -14.21
N GLY A 738 -22.36 -9.30 -14.74
CA GLY A 738 -22.05 -9.76 -16.11
C GLY A 738 -21.30 -11.08 -16.15
N ALA A 739 -20.92 -11.65 -14.99
CA ALA A 739 -20.21 -12.91 -14.86
C ALA A 739 -20.98 -13.87 -13.94
N PRO A 740 -20.88 -15.19 -14.08
CA PRO A 740 -21.65 -16.14 -13.29
C PRO A 740 -21.33 -15.98 -11.78
N GLY A 741 -22.36 -15.63 -11.01
CA GLY A 741 -22.33 -15.50 -9.56
C GLY A 741 -22.07 -14.09 -9.02
N VAL A 742 -22.66 -13.80 -7.86
CA VAL A 742 -22.36 -12.58 -7.09
C VAL A 742 -20.96 -12.69 -6.54
N ARG A 743 -20.10 -11.74 -6.89
CA ARG A 743 -18.73 -11.69 -6.39
C ARG A 743 -18.56 -10.49 -5.51
N ARG A 744 -17.97 -10.71 -4.33
CA ARG A 744 -17.67 -9.69 -3.34
C ARG A 744 -16.20 -9.33 -3.37
N PHE A 745 -15.91 -8.05 -3.22
CA PHE A 745 -14.55 -7.51 -3.17
C PHE A 745 -14.48 -6.31 -2.21
N ALA A 746 -13.31 -5.97 -1.69
CA ALA A 746 -13.16 -4.83 -0.83
C ALA A 746 -13.27 -3.52 -1.62
N ALA A 747 -13.96 -2.55 -1.09
CA ALA A 747 -14.07 -1.23 -1.67
C ALA A 747 -12.77 -0.43 -1.49
N PRO A 748 -12.57 0.64 -2.27
CA PRO A 748 -11.48 1.58 -2.01
C PRO A 748 -11.56 2.11 -0.58
N PRO A 749 -10.40 2.35 0.09
CA PRO A 749 -10.35 2.78 1.48
C PRO A 749 -10.70 4.26 1.70
N TRP A 750 -11.26 4.92 0.70
CA TRP A 750 -11.73 6.32 0.74
C TRP A 750 -13.11 6.45 0.15
N ARG A 751 -13.82 7.48 0.60
CA ARG A 751 -15.09 7.93 0.01
C ARG A 751 -15.32 9.43 0.28
N ALA A 752 -16.26 10.06 -0.42
CA ALA A 752 -16.80 11.33 0.02
C ALA A 752 -17.44 11.16 1.40
N ALA A 753 -17.21 12.09 2.32
CA ALA A 753 -17.82 12.03 3.64
C ALA A 753 -19.35 12.05 3.53
N GLY A 754 -20.01 11.02 4.07
CA GLY A 754 -21.47 10.83 3.93
C GLY A 754 -21.96 10.52 2.51
N GLY A 755 -21.05 10.33 1.53
CA GLY A 755 -21.38 10.07 0.14
C GLY A 755 -21.30 8.60 -0.27
N PRO A 756 -21.80 8.26 -1.47
CA PRO A 756 -21.70 6.91 -2.01
C PRO A 756 -20.24 6.60 -2.44
N ARG A 757 -19.92 5.32 -2.46
CA ARG A 757 -18.69 4.83 -3.10
C ARG A 757 -18.83 4.81 -4.61
N LEU A 758 -17.72 4.97 -5.32
CA LEU A 758 -17.67 4.81 -6.77
C LEU A 758 -18.03 3.37 -7.16
N ARG A 759 -19.02 3.23 -8.04
CA ARG A 759 -19.35 1.94 -8.66
C ARG A 759 -18.40 1.70 -9.82
N MET A 760 -17.52 0.73 -9.67
CA MET A 760 -16.55 0.35 -10.69
C MET A 760 -17.17 -0.64 -11.67
N ARG A 761 -17.11 -0.32 -12.98
CA ARG A 761 -17.60 -1.21 -14.05
C ARG A 761 -16.44 -2.03 -14.60
N THR A 762 -16.52 -3.35 -14.49
CA THR A 762 -15.58 -4.26 -15.14
C THR A 762 -16.14 -4.69 -16.50
N ARG A 763 -15.31 -4.65 -17.55
CA ARG A 763 -15.61 -5.22 -18.86
C ARG A 763 -14.72 -6.44 -19.10
N ALA A 764 -15.30 -7.53 -19.54
CA ALA A 764 -14.61 -8.78 -19.86
C ALA A 764 -15.26 -9.45 -21.08
N GLY A 765 -14.64 -10.51 -21.63
CA GLY A 765 -15.19 -11.26 -22.74
C GLY A 765 -15.31 -10.43 -24.03
N GLU A 766 -16.37 -10.65 -24.78
CA GLU A 766 -16.61 -10.00 -26.09
C GLU A 766 -16.78 -8.48 -25.95
N ASP A 767 -17.40 -8.00 -24.87
CA ASP A 767 -17.56 -6.56 -24.61
C ASP A 767 -16.20 -5.85 -24.46
N ALA A 768 -15.23 -6.51 -23.84
CA ALA A 768 -13.89 -5.96 -23.67
C ALA A 768 -13.13 -5.95 -24.99
N LEU A 769 -13.23 -7.03 -25.78
CA LEU A 769 -12.60 -7.11 -27.11
C LEU A 769 -13.12 -6.00 -28.02
N ARG A 770 -14.44 -5.83 -28.10
CA ARG A 770 -15.06 -4.76 -28.90
C ARG A 770 -14.58 -3.40 -28.41
N ALA A 771 -14.68 -3.10 -27.12
CA ALA A 771 -14.31 -1.81 -26.55
C ALA A 771 -12.84 -1.42 -26.84
N VAL A 772 -11.93 -2.40 -26.82
CA VAL A 772 -10.49 -2.11 -27.02
C VAL A 772 -10.11 -2.16 -28.50
N PHE A 773 -10.50 -3.18 -29.25
CA PHE A 773 -9.99 -3.39 -30.60
C PHE A 773 -10.84 -2.68 -31.66
N GLU A 774 -12.16 -2.66 -31.54
CA GLU A 774 -13.03 -1.97 -32.50
C GLU A 774 -13.24 -0.50 -32.11
N ASP A 775 -13.74 -0.23 -30.90
CA ASP A 775 -14.13 1.15 -30.52
C ASP A 775 -12.90 2.05 -30.26
N LEU A 776 -11.85 1.56 -29.56
CA LEU A 776 -10.67 2.37 -29.22
C LEU A 776 -9.64 2.40 -30.37
N LEU A 777 -9.31 1.23 -30.95
CA LEU A 777 -8.29 1.13 -32.01
C LEU A 777 -8.86 1.30 -33.43
N GLY A 778 -10.17 1.14 -33.63
CA GLY A 778 -10.83 1.25 -34.92
C GLY A 778 -10.56 0.07 -35.85
N LEU A 779 -10.20 -1.11 -35.32
CA LEU A 779 -9.94 -2.28 -36.15
C LEU A 779 -11.25 -2.84 -36.72
N PRO A 780 -11.29 -3.24 -38.01
CA PRO A 780 -12.42 -3.94 -38.58
C PRO A 780 -12.70 -5.28 -37.87
N ALA A 781 -13.97 -5.66 -37.74
CA ALA A 781 -14.37 -6.92 -37.10
C ALA A 781 -13.70 -8.16 -37.72
N LEU A 782 -13.43 -8.16 -39.05
CA LEU A 782 -12.68 -9.23 -39.74
C LEU A 782 -11.23 -9.33 -39.26
N GLU A 783 -10.59 -8.20 -38.97
CA GLU A 783 -9.22 -8.17 -38.43
C GLU A 783 -9.19 -8.67 -36.98
N VAL A 784 -10.17 -8.27 -36.14
CA VAL A 784 -10.33 -8.78 -34.77
C VAL A 784 -10.54 -10.29 -34.80
N ALA A 785 -11.36 -10.82 -35.74
CA ALA A 785 -11.56 -12.26 -35.94
C ALA A 785 -10.26 -12.98 -36.31
N ALA A 786 -9.47 -12.45 -37.23
CA ALA A 786 -8.18 -13.03 -37.63
C ALA A 786 -7.16 -13.01 -36.45
N LEU A 787 -7.13 -11.98 -35.62
CA LEU A 787 -6.28 -11.90 -34.45
C LEU A 787 -6.65 -12.92 -33.38
N ARG A 788 -7.94 -13.31 -33.29
CA ARG A 788 -8.43 -14.39 -32.43
C ARG A 788 -8.06 -15.76 -32.98
N GLU A 789 -8.24 -15.96 -34.30
CA GLU A 789 -7.94 -17.24 -34.94
C GLU A 789 -6.46 -17.58 -34.83
N ASP A 790 -5.57 -16.61 -34.98
CA ASP A 790 -4.13 -16.79 -34.82
C ASP A 790 -3.68 -16.77 -33.34
N ALA A 791 -4.60 -16.65 -32.38
CA ALA A 791 -4.36 -16.58 -30.94
C ALA A 791 -3.46 -15.42 -30.48
N THR A 792 -3.38 -14.32 -31.25
CA THR A 792 -2.72 -13.08 -30.84
C THR A 792 -3.52 -12.39 -29.73
N ILE A 793 -4.86 -12.45 -29.81
CA ILE A 793 -5.78 -11.97 -28.77
C ILE A 793 -6.78 -13.08 -28.37
N ALA A 794 -7.32 -12.96 -27.17
CA ALA A 794 -8.40 -13.84 -26.69
C ALA A 794 -9.36 -13.07 -25.78
N PRO A 795 -10.66 -13.47 -25.72
CA PRO A 795 -11.57 -13.03 -24.65
C PRO A 795 -11.10 -13.58 -23.31
N ARG A 796 -11.37 -12.87 -22.24
CA ARG A 796 -11.12 -13.32 -20.87
C ARG A 796 -12.34 -13.21 -19.98
#